data_ffe634743086b49b2f1bc873df98349f
#
_entry.id   ffe634743086b49b2f1bc873df98349f
#
_cell.length_a   1.000
_cell.length_b   1.000
_cell.length_c   1.000
_cell.angle_alpha   90.00
_cell.angle_beta   90.00
_cell.angle_gamma   90.00
#
_symmetry.space_group_name_H-M   'P 1'
#
loop_
_entity.id
_entity.type
_entity.pdbx_description
1 polymer ?
#
loop_
_entity_poly.entity_id
_entity_poly.type
_entity_poly.pdbx_seq_one_letter_code
_entity_poly.pdbx_strand_id
1 'polypeptide(L)'
;APVCDAFKYLTPLGYDVLTFVVIEKLAEGREKLKDDGQNVSLWLSALATFCGHLAKKYSAIELSALLQYLVNTLKDNQSLDLLVLKELITRMTGKESLEDMSDAQVEAMAGGETLRSEAINFNNDMAPKARAKGVARLKDALQKGTLGGDPLTVPLLVLIAQTRQAIIFKTDSKHLKLVSQLYDGCQETFFHYCDFLEQAFDDQEYASTVPSLKALVHDYGLEPGVAFHIYRPVLRHLKPRPTPSKDKSVDECNESVALDIGGVKMTWRELLDTVRGMLPEETWADISPELYLAFWSLTLYDLYVPRARYEAEVDKCRAALSVLDNQRETGTRDEQAKRKKEKERLKDLIDKLQKELDAQERAVAARTKRLMIEKDQYLVDLPSHGNTVGRLVEQCVFPRCVFSHADAMYCARFVERLHLLDTPYFATVQHYNLTLTVVAQLVFSCTEYEAGRLGKFLNETLTQLSVWKGDEATYEKECSAVRGFNLKYDDSSKKVSYEEFVKLVYKWHVRIAKSFLSCLEGDNYLEIRNSLMVLTKVVKVFPSISRIGAHILRRVEKIKESDERGDLKTMAARYLAMLQREKPGWKADNQFNPYLPPDPKEKEKEERDRKAKEEAAAKGGGSKRGKGGGKDASLNVEAQEFTPGKDTGKKDDKKKDDRSDRNVRGGSSKTSDASNKKDEGKGGGGGGRGGDRDRNTRDVRGGSKEPVDAKGTDNKRRRDDDNREDKADNKRSRKSEEEPRRGNAGGRGRGREDEPAPRGGRGGGRDASRDRGGHQDDRRTGGGRNVRGGGGGGGRPPPRGRR
;
A
#
# COMPACT_ATOMS: atom_id res chain seq x y z
N ALA A 1 -12.81 26.54 3.17
CA ALA A 1 -13.73 26.92 2.10
C ALA A 1 -14.24 28.37 2.26
N PRO A 2 -14.83 28.83 3.42
CA PRO A 2 -15.40 30.19 3.52
C PRO A 2 -14.39 31.31 3.24
N VAL A 3 -13.12 31.17 3.69
CA VAL A 3 -12.07 32.14 3.43
C VAL A 3 -11.78 32.27 1.93
N CYS A 4 -11.79 31.16 1.19
CA CYS A 4 -11.61 31.20 -0.27
C CYS A 4 -12.77 31.92 -0.97
N ASP A 5 -13.97 32.00 -0.39
CA ASP A 5 -15.11 32.71 -1.00
C ASP A 5 -14.90 34.22 -1.04
N ALA A 6 -14.17 34.76 -0.08
CA ALA A 6 -13.84 36.18 -0.03
C ALA A 6 -12.99 36.65 -1.21
N PHE A 7 -12.21 35.75 -1.83
CA PHE A 7 -11.31 36.10 -2.95
C PHE A 7 -11.98 36.08 -4.33
N LYS A 8 -13.31 35.89 -4.39
CA LYS A 8 -14.08 35.76 -5.65
C LYS A 8 -13.91 36.98 -6.59
N TYR A 9 -13.64 38.13 -6.04
CA TYR A 9 -13.59 39.38 -6.78
C TYR A 9 -12.16 39.88 -7.02
N LEU A 10 -11.12 39.10 -6.74
CA LEU A 10 -9.75 39.48 -7.07
C LEU A 10 -9.55 39.51 -8.59
N THR A 11 -8.73 40.47 -9.01
CA THR A 11 -8.21 40.53 -10.37
C THR A 11 -7.12 39.49 -10.60
N PRO A 12 -6.74 39.16 -11.84
CA PRO A 12 -5.58 38.29 -12.10
C PRO A 12 -4.33 38.72 -11.33
N LEU A 13 -3.97 40.00 -11.36
CA LEU A 13 -2.86 40.56 -10.57
C LEU A 13 -3.04 40.32 -9.06
N GLY A 14 -4.28 40.41 -8.55
CA GLY A 14 -4.58 40.10 -7.14
C GLY A 14 -4.32 38.63 -6.78
N TYR A 15 -4.56 37.71 -7.70
CA TYR A 15 -4.20 36.30 -7.51
C TYR A 15 -2.69 36.04 -7.56
N ASP A 16 -1.96 36.77 -8.43
CA ASP A 16 -0.49 36.68 -8.51
C ASP A 16 0.16 37.17 -7.20
N VAL A 17 -0.31 38.33 -6.69
CA VAL A 17 0.12 38.86 -5.39
C VAL A 17 -0.21 37.87 -4.26
N LEU A 18 -1.39 37.24 -4.29
CA LEU A 18 -1.77 36.23 -3.28
C LEU A 18 -0.87 35.00 -3.34
N THR A 19 -0.53 34.52 -4.54
CA THR A 19 0.41 33.41 -4.73
C THR A 19 1.81 33.79 -4.23
N PHE A 20 2.27 34.97 -4.52
CA PHE A 20 3.53 35.49 -3.99
C PHE A 20 3.55 35.51 -2.46
N VAL A 21 2.51 36.07 -1.80
CA VAL A 21 2.40 36.09 -0.34
C VAL A 21 2.35 34.65 0.25
N VAL A 22 1.69 33.72 -0.44
CA VAL A 22 1.69 32.31 0.00
C VAL A 22 3.11 31.74 -0.03
N ILE A 23 3.85 31.94 -1.13
CA ILE A 23 5.24 31.48 -1.26
C ILE A 23 6.13 32.17 -0.21
N GLU A 24 5.99 33.49 -0.01
CA GLU A 24 6.71 34.21 1.04
C GLU A 24 6.48 33.61 2.42
N LYS A 25 5.21 33.28 2.77
CA LYS A 25 4.88 32.68 4.06
C LYS A 25 5.38 31.23 4.22
N LEU A 26 5.51 30.48 3.13
CA LEU A 26 6.12 29.15 3.13
C LEU A 26 7.64 29.22 3.29
N ALA A 27 8.27 30.24 2.66
CA ALA A 27 9.71 30.49 2.71
C ALA A 27 10.16 31.23 3.99
N GLU A 28 9.24 31.92 4.69
CA GLU A 28 9.52 32.59 5.96
C GLU A 28 10.07 31.59 6.97
N GLY A 29 11.12 31.91 7.71
CA GLY A 29 11.79 31.03 8.66
C GLY A 29 10.95 30.61 9.88
N ARG A 30 9.63 30.60 9.76
CA ARG A 30 8.70 30.14 10.78
C ARG A 30 8.80 28.62 10.95
N GLU A 31 8.85 28.16 12.20
CA GLU A 31 8.89 26.73 12.50
C GLU A 31 7.71 25.97 11.90
N LYS A 32 8.03 24.98 11.04
CA LYS A 32 7.05 24.13 10.34
C LYS A 32 6.58 22.96 11.19
N LEU A 33 7.29 22.68 12.28
CA LEU A 33 6.89 21.69 13.29
C LEU A 33 6.22 22.39 14.47
N LYS A 34 5.51 21.63 15.30
CA LYS A 34 5.02 22.09 16.60
C LYS A 34 6.15 22.14 17.61
N ASP A 35 5.90 22.74 18.78
CA ASP A 35 6.83 22.85 19.89
C ASP A 35 7.36 21.48 20.38
N ASP A 36 6.66 20.39 20.08
CA ASP A 36 7.08 19.01 20.38
C ASP A 36 8.20 18.49 19.46
N GLY A 37 8.56 19.23 18.41
CA GLY A 37 9.57 18.84 17.42
C GLY A 37 9.27 17.57 16.64
N GLN A 38 8.03 17.04 16.72
CA GLN A 38 7.64 15.76 16.13
C GLN A 38 6.48 15.86 15.14
N ASN A 39 5.57 16.78 15.35
CA ASN A 39 4.36 16.88 14.53
C ASN A 39 4.37 18.14 13.68
N VAL A 40 3.75 18.05 12.49
CA VAL A 40 3.58 19.19 11.58
C VAL A 40 2.72 20.26 12.24
N SER A 41 3.11 21.53 12.08
CA SER A 41 2.37 22.67 12.62
C SER A 41 1.00 22.84 11.97
N LEU A 42 0.04 23.30 12.77
CA LEU A 42 -1.33 23.53 12.28
C LEU A 42 -1.40 24.61 11.21
N TRP A 43 -0.51 25.62 11.28
CA TRP A 43 -0.51 26.71 10.27
C TRP A 43 -0.09 26.21 8.90
N LEU A 44 0.93 25.32 8.81
CA LEU A 44 1.39 24.74 7.54
C LEU A 44 0.30 23.86 6.92
N SER A 45 -0.33 23.01 7.73
CA SER A 45 -1.45 22.16 7.27
C SER A 45 -2.64 23.01 6.79
N ALA A 46 -2.96 24.10 7.51
CA ALA A 46 -4.04 25.00 7.10
C ALA A 46 -3.70 25.77 5.82
N LEU A 47 -2.44 26.22 5.66
CA LEU A 47 -1.98 26.92 4.46
C LEU A 47 -1.95 25.98 3.25
N ALA A 48 -1.47 24.76 3.38
CA ALA A 48 -1.50 23.75 2.32
C ALA A 48 -2.94 23.46 1.85
N THR A 49 -3.84 23.20 2.79
CA THR A 49 -5.27 23.01 2.49
C THR A 49 -5.90 24.23 1.83
N PHE A 50 -5.53 25.45 2.28
CA PHE A 50 -5.97 26.70 1.66
C PHE A 50 -5.50 26.81 0.21
N CYS A 51 -4.22 26.51 -0.10
CA CYS A 51 -3.67 26.49 -1.45
C CYS A 51 -4.44 25.52 -2.36
N GLY A 52 -4.71 24.30 -1.90
CA GLY A 52 -5.48 23.31 -2.65
C GLY A 52 -6.90 23.77 -2.98
N HIS A 53 -7.62 24.34 -2.01
CA HIS A 53 -8.97 24.90 -2.22
C HIS A 53 -8.95 26.11 -3.15
N LEU A 54 -7.96 26.98 -3.02
CA LEU A 54 -7.82 28.18 -3.85
C LEU A 54 -7.56 27.79 -5.31
N ALA A 55 -6.62 26.86 -5.55
CA ALA A 55 -6.31 26.33 -6.86
C ALA A 55 -7.51 25.64 -7.52
N LYS A 56 -8.28 24.84 -6.75
CA LYS A 56 -9.52 24.20 -7.22
C LYS A 56 -10.54 25.24 -7.70
N LYS A 57 -10.73 26.31 -6.92
CA LYS A 57 -11.83 27.24 -7.10
C LYS A 57 -11.56 28.27 -8.19
N TYR A 58 -10.36 28.79 -8.28
CA TYR A 58 -9.99 29.90 -9.16
C TYR A 58 -9.02 29.46 -10.24
N SER A 59 -9.49 29.42 -11.49
CA SER A 59 -8.66 29.00 -12.62
C SER A 59 -7.66 30.08 -13.07
N ALA A 60 -7.79 31.31 -12.60
CA ALA A 60 -6.88 32.42 -12.91
C ALA A 60 -5.56 32.37 -12.11
N ILE A 61 -5.47 31.51 -11.08
CA ILE A 61 -4.26 31.38 -10.27
C ILE A 61 -3.20 30.63 -11.08
N GLU A 62 -2.03 31.21 -11.22
CA GLU A 62 -0.85 30.59 -11.82
C GLU A 62 -0.17 29.68 -10.78
N LEU A 63 0.07 28.41 -11.17
CA LEU A 63 0.63 27.40 -10.27
C LEU A 63 2.13 27.19 -10.45
N SER A 64 2.69 27.62 -11.59
CA SER A 64 4.09 27.32 -11.95
C SER A 64 5.07 27.86 -10.91
N ALA A 65 4.84 29.07 -10.38
CA ALA A 65 5.70 29.66 -9.35
C ALA A 65 5.70 28.85 -8.04
N LEU A 66 4.52 28.37 -7.62
CA LEU A 66 4.39 27.54 -6.43
C LEU A 66 5.05 26.16 -6.63
N LEU A 67 4.90 25.57 -7.81
CA LEU A 67 5.55 24.28 -8.16
C LEU A 67 7.08 24.46 -8.25
N GLN A 68 7.57 25.58 -8.81
CA GLN A 68 8.99 25.90 -8.83
C GLN A 68 9.56 26.08 -7.42
N TYR A 69 8.81 26.74 -6.52
CA TYR A 69 9.18 26.83 -5.11
C TYR A 69 9.37 25.45 -4.48
N LEU A 70 8.44 24.51 -4.72
CA LEU A 70 8.55 23.13 -4.21
C LEU A 70 9.78 22.39 -4.78
N VAL A 71 10.09 22.59 -6.06
CA VAL A 71 11.32 22.03 -6.67
C VAL A 71 12.56 22.59 -5.97
N ASN A 72 12.58 23.87 -5.66
CA ASN A 72 13.72 24.50 -5.01
C ASN A 72 13.90 24.01 -3.56
N THR A 73 12.80 23.89 -2.77
CA THR A 73 12.86 23.38 -1.40
C THR A 73 13.29 21.91 -1.33
N LEU A 74 12.89 21.09 -2.33
CA LEU A 74 13.36 19.71 -2.43
C LEU A 74 14.85 19.60 -2.74
N LYS A 75 15.42 20.53 -3.53
CA LYS A 75 16.88 20.59 -3.74
C LYS A 75 17.63 20.83 -2.43
N ASP A 76 17.03 21.56 -1.51
CA ASP A 76 17.55 21.81 -0.16
C ASP A 76 17.20 20.68 0.84
N ASN A 77 16.66 19.56 0.35
CA ASN A 77 16.18 18.41 1.13
C ASN A 77 15.09 18.74 2.17
N GLN A 78 14.28 19.76 1.92
CA GLN A 78 13.15 20.14 2.76
C GLN A 78 11.88 19.47 2.22
N SER A 79 11.35 18.46 2.92
CA SER A 79 10.20 17.66 2.47
C SER A 79 8.85 18.09 3.04
N LEU A 80 8.81 18.94 4.08
CA LEU A 80 7.55 19.32 4.74
C LEU A 80 6.58 20.06 3.83
N ASP A 81 7.10 20.85 2.89
CA ASP A 81 6.27 21.62 1.95
C ASP A 81 5.61 20.76 0.88
N LEU A 82 5.99 19.47 0.76
CA LEU A 82 5.31 18.49 -0.07
C LEU A 82 3.82 18.33 0.30
N LEU A 83 3.45 18.70 1.53
CA LEU A 83 2.05 18.75 1.95
C LEU A 83 1.21 19.67 1.05
N VAL A 84 1.82 20.75 0.50
CA VAL A 84 1.14 21.65 -0.47
C VAL A 84 0.87 20.90 -1.78
N LEU A 85 1.83 20.14 -2.31
CA LEU A 85 1.65 19.33 -3.52
C LEU A 85 0.55 18.28 -3.32
N LYS A 86 0.58 17.57 -2.19
CA LYS A 86 -0.43 16.57 -1.81
C LYS A 86 -1.84 17.19 -1.83
N GLU A 87 -2.02 18.35 -1.20
CA GLU A 87 -3.30 19.06 -1.18
C GLU A 87 -3.71 19.60 -2.55
N LEU A 88 -2.77 20.09 -3.39
CA LEU A 88 -3.05 20.48 -4.77
C LEU A 88 -3.61 19.32 -5.57
N ILE A 89 -2.92 18.17 -5.58
CA ILE A 89 -3.37 16.98 -6.29
C ILE A 89 -4.75 16.57 -5.77
N THR A 90 -4.91 16.37 -4.46
CA THR A 90 -6.16 15.93 -3.83
C THR A 90 -7.34 16.83 -4.21
N ARG A 91 -7.18 18.17 -4.07
CA ARG A 91 -8.30 19.09 -4.29
C ARG A 91 -8.61 19.35 -5.77
N MET A 92 -7.59 19.35 -6.65
CA MET A 92 -7.79 19.62 -8.07
C MET A 92 -8.23 18.37 -8.83
N THR A 93 -7.70 17.20 -8.50
CA THR A 93 -8.01 15.94 -9.21
C THR A 93 -9.10 15.12 -8.56
N GLY A 94 -9.37 15.34 -7.27
CA GLY A 94 -10.33 14.57 -6.47
C GLY A 94 -9.84 13.18 -6.07
N LYS A 95 -8.54 12.87 -6.27
CA LYS A 95 -7.88 11.67 -5.74
C LYS A 95 -7.40 11.95 -4.32
N GLU A 96 -7.75 11.10 -3.39
CA GLU A 96 -7.25 11.13 -2.02
C GLU A 96 -6.08 10.18 -1.84
N SER A 97 -5.33 10.37 -0.77
CA SER A 97 -4.27 9.45 -0.38
C SER A 97 -4.82 8.06 -0.06
N LEU A 98 -4.01 7.05 -0.37
CA LEU A 98 -4.41 5.63 -0.32
C LEU A 98 -4.10 4.95 1.02
N GLU A 99 -3.58 5.67 2.02
CA GLU A 99 -3.09 5.05 3.25
C GLU A 99 -4.20 4.61 4.22
N ASP A 100 -5.31 5.34 4.27
CA ASP A 100 -6.45 5.05 5.17
C ASP A 100 -7.50 4.11 4.57
N MET A 101 -7.13 3.32 3.55
CA MET A 101 -8.07 2.44 2.88
C MET A 101 -8.51 1.26 3.75
N SER A 102 -9.79 0.94 3.65
CA SER A 102 -10.36 -0.31 4.17
C SER A 102 -9.89 -1.52 3.34
N ASP A 103 -9.95 -2.72 3.92
CA ASP A 103 -9.59 -3.97 3.21
C ASP A 103 -10.34 -4.13 1.87
N ALA A 104 -11.61 -3.72 1.83
CA ALA A 104 -12.45 -3.77 0.63
C ALA A 104 -11.98 -2.81 -0.47
N GLN A 105 -11.49 -1.64 -0.08
CA GLN A 105 -10.94 -0.65 -1.01
C GLN A 105 -9.56 -1.09 -1.53
N VAL A 106 -8.72 -1.65 -0.67
CA VAL A 106 -7.43 -2.24 -1.09
C VAL A 106 -7.65 -3.37 -2.09
N GLU A 107 -8.65 -4.22 -1.87
CA GLU A 107 -9.02 -5.27 -2.82
C GLU A 107 -9.53 -4.70 -4.16
N ALA A 108 -10.30 -3.60 -4.13
CA ALA A 108 -10.77 -2.91 -5.32
C ALA A 108 -9.64 -2.26 -6.13
N MET A 109 -8.47 -1.96 -5.50
CA MET A 109 -7.27 -1.51 -6.23
C MET A 109 -6.75 -2.54 -7.23
N ALA A 110 -7.08 -3.82 -7.05
CA ALA A 110 -6.77 -4.87 -8.01
C ALA A 110 -7.61 -4.78 -9.30
N GLY A 111 -8.74 -4.08 -9.26
CA GLY A 111 -9.65 -3.95 -10.40
C GLY A 111 -9.24 -2.91 -11.43
N GLY A 112 -10.07 -2.71 -12.43
CA GLY A 112 -9.89 -1.69 -13.45
C GLY A 112 -10.25 -0.29 -12.95
N GLU A 113 -10.16 0.68 -13.85
CA GLU A 113 -10.34 2.10 -13.52
C GLU A 113 -11.76 2.41 -13.01
N THR A 114 -12.79 1.78 -13.60
CA THR A 114 -14.18 2.01 -13.20
C THR A 114 -14.41 1.51 -11.77
N LEU A 115 -13.98 0.29 -11.45
CA LEU A 115 -14.11 -0.26 -10.10
C LEU A 115 -13.33 0.57 -9.08
N ARG A 116 -12.07 0.92 -9.37
CA ARG A 116 -11.24 1.76 -8.50
C ARG A 116 -11.91 3.13 -8.26
N SER A 117 -12.42 3.73 -9.32
CA SER A 117 -13.08 5.04 -9.25
C SER A 117 -14.34 5.03 -8.38
N GLU A 118 -15.16 3.99 -8.45
CA GLU A 118 -16.41 3.91 -7.67
C GLU A 118 -16.18 3.42 -6.22
N ALA A 119 -15.22 2.52 -6.00
CA ALA A 119 -14.94 1.96 -4.68
C ALA A 119 -14.07 2.87 -3.80
N ILE A 120 -13.21 3.73 -4.38
CA ILE A 120 -12.21 4.52 -3.67
C ILE A 120 -12.56 6.01 -3.62
N ASN A 121 -13.45 6.49 -4.49
CA ASN A 121 -13.84 7.90 -4.50
C ASN A 121 -14.63 8.27 -3.24
N PHE A 122 -13.93 8.75 -2.23
CA PHE A 122 -14.53 9.31 -1.00
C PHE A 122 -15.23 10.64 -1.23
N ASN A 123 -14.82 11.41 -2.22
CA ASN A 123 -15.38 12.72 -2.57
C ASN A 123 -16.14 12.66 -3.91
N ASN A 124 -17.33 12.03 -3.90
CA ASN A 124 -18.29 12.09 -5.03
C ASN A 124 -18.78 13.52 -5.35
N ASP A 125 -18.34 14.52 -4.59
CA ASP A 125 -18.78 15.92 -4.73
C ASP A 125 -18.19 16.64 -5.95
N MET A 126 -17.17 16.03 -6.61
CA MET A 126 -16.54 16.66 -7.77
C MET A 126 -17.11 16.10 -9.07
N ALA A 127 -17.85 16.93 -9.80
CA ALA A 127 -18.34 16.57 -11.14
C ALA A 127 -17.19 16.13 -12.07
N PRO A 128 -17.34 15.08 -12.91
CA PRO A 128 -16.28 14.57 -13.78
C PRO A 128 -15.61 15.65 -14.65
N LYS A 129 -16.40 16.61 -15.17
CA LYS A 129 -15.88 17.75 -15.95
C LYS A 129 -14.97 18.67 -15.14
N ALA A 130 -15.29 18.89 -13.86
CA ALA A 130 -14.46 19.72 -12.98
C ALA A 130 -13.14 19.02 -12.65
N ARG A 131 -13.19 17.68 -12.46
CA ARG A 131 -12.01 16.84 -12.24
C ARG A 131 -11.08 16.89 -13.46
N ALA A 132 -11.60 16.62 -14.66
CA ALA A 132 -10.82 16.68 -15.90
C ALA A 132 -10.16 18.06 -16.12
N LYS A 133 -10.91 19.15 -15.84
CA LYS A 133 -10.35 20.51 -15.91
C LYS A 133 -9.23 20.74 -14.89
N GLY A 134 -9.36 20.21 -13.67
CA GLY A 134 -8.34 20.31 -12.64
C GLY A 134 -7.05 19.57 -13.02
N VAL A 135 -7.19 18.32 -13.53
CA VAL A 135 -6.08 17.51 -14.03
C VAL A 135 -5.35 18.22 -15.16
N ALA A 136 -6.07 18.67 -16.20
CA ALA A 136 -5.48 19.35 -17.34
C ALA A 136 -4.72 20.60 -16.93
N ARG A 137 -5.27 21.39 -16.00
CA ARG A 137 -4.62 22.62 -15.53
C ARG A 137 -3.35 22.38 -14.74
N LEU A 138 -3.33 21.34 -13.88
CA LEU A 138 -2.12 21.00 -13.13
C LEU A 138 -1.05 20.43 -14.07
N LYS A 139 -1.44 19.59 -15.07
CA LYS A 139 -0.56 19.13 -16.14
C LYS A 139 0.06 20.28 -16.89
N ASP A 140 -0.76 21.23 -17.35
CA ASP A 140 -0.31 22.42 -18.08
C ASP A 140 0.72 23.22 -17.28
N ALA A 141 0.49 23.44 -15.98
CA ALA A 141 1.42 24.17 -15.11
C ALA A 141 2.77 23.44 -14.95
N LEU A 142 2.75 22.10 -14.89
CA LEU A 142 3.96 21.28 -14.81
C LEU A 142 4.74 21.24 -16.12
N GLN A 143 4.06 21.27 -17.28
CA GLN A 143 4.69 21.21 -18.59
C GLN A 143 5.23 22.59 -19.06
N LYS A 144 4.57 23.66 -18.68
CA LYS A 144 4.97 25.03 -19.10
C LYS A 144 6.14 25.60 -18.29
N GLY A 145 6.36 25.10 -17.08
CA GLY A 145 7.34 25.69 -16.18
C GLY A 145 7.06 27.17 -15.84
N THR A 146 8.04 27.90 -15.31
CA THR A 146 7.95 29.32 -15.02
C THR A 146 8.50 30.14 -16.18
N LEU A 147 7.73 31.11 -16.70
CA LEU A 147 8.16 32.11 -17.68
C LEU A 147 8.94 31.56 -18.90
N GLY A 148 8.52 30.42 -19.45
CA GLY A 148 9.21 29.79 -20.57
C GLY A 148 10.43 28.96 -20.15
N GLY A 149 10.52 28.59 -18.88
CA GLY A 149 11.53 27.64 -18.35
C GLY A 149 11.23 26.19 -18.70
N ASP A 150 12.12 25.31 -18.27
CA ASP A 150 12.01 23.88 -18.49
C ASP A 150 10.79 23.27 -17.78
N PRO A 151 10.19 22.19 -18.32
CA PRO A 151 9.11 21.45 -17.68
C PRO A 151 9.49 20.97 -16.27
N LEU A 152 8.59 21.14 -15.30
CA LEU A 152 8.80 20.76 -13.91
C LEU A 152 8.40 19.31 -13.60
N THR A 153 7.79 18.61 -14.55
CA THR A 153 7.24 17.26 -14.37
C THR A 153 8.30 16.25 -13.90
N VAL A 154 9.40 16.13 -14.62
CA VAL A 154 10.49 15.21 -14.31
C VAL A 154 11.33 15.66 -13.12
N PRO A 155 11.76 16.95 -13.05
CA PRO A 155 12.47 17.43 -11.88
C PRO A 155 11.74 17.19 -10.56
N LEU A 156 10.44 17.45 -10.51
CA LEU A 156 9.63 17.21 -9.31
C LEU A 156 9.57 15.73 -8.96
N LEU A 157 9.30 14.86 -9.94
CA LEU A 157 9.25 13.41 -9.77
C LEU A 157 10.56 12.85 -9.19
N VAL A 158 11.68 13.19 -9.81
CA VAL A 158 13.01 12.69 -9.42
C VAL A 158 13.41 13.25 -8.05
N LEU A 159 13.20 14.53 -7.79
CA LEU A 159 13.55 15.14 -6.50
C LEU A 159 12.73 14.58 -5.34
N ILE A 160 11.43 14.32 -5.51
CA ILE A 160 10.64 13.65 -4.47
C ILE A 160 11.22 12.27 -4.16
N ALA A 161 11.54 11.48 -5.19
CA ALA A 161 12.12 10.15 -5.03
C ALA A 161 13.50 10.20 -4.35
N GLN A 162 14.37 11.13 -4.74
CA GLN A 162 15.69 11.34 -4.11
C GLN A 162 15.59 11.84 -2.67
N THR A 163 14.69 12.78 -2.40
CA THR A 163 14.46 13.29 -1.05
C THR A 163 13.97 12.19 -0.13
N ARG A 164 13.05 11.32 -0.59
CA ARG A 164 12.60 10.14 0.14
C ARG A 164 13.77 9.26 0.60
N GLN A 165 14.70 8.94 -0.32
CA GLN A 165 15.90 8.14 0.01
C GLN A 165 16.85 8.90 0.96
N ALA A 166 16.95 10.23 0.81
CA ALA A 166 17.87 11.06 1.58
C ALA A 166 17.41 11.31 3.04
N ILE A 167 16.10 11.28 3.31
CA ILE A 167 15.53 11.59 4.64
C ILE A 167 16.19 10.77 5.75
N ILE A 168 16.38 9.47 5.55
CA ILE A 168 16.93 8.56 6.57
C ILE A 168 18.37 8.95 6.96
N PHE A 169 19.15 9.49 6.00
CA PHE A 169 20.57 9.80 6.18
C PHE A 169 20.83 11.27 6.52
N LYS A 170 19.95 12.19 6.07
CA LYS A 170 20.18 13.63 6.17
C LYS A 170 19.36 14.34 7.25
N THR A 171 18.35 13.68 7.80
CA THR A 171 17.53 14.31 8.85
C THR A 171 18.26 14.26 10.18
N ASP A 172 18.73 15.42 10.63
CA ASP A 172 19.32 15.59 11.98
C ASP A 172 18.20 15.77 13.00
N SER A 173 17.65 14.66 13.47
CA SER A 173 16.61 14.64 14.51
C SER A 173 16.87 13.56 15.55
N LYS A 174 16.69 13.94 16.81
CA LYS A 174 16.73 13.00 17.95
C LYS A 174 15.47 12.11 18.01
N HIS A 175 14.44 12.44 17.25
CA HIS A 175 13.14 11.77 17.28
C HIS A 175 12.95 10.89 16.05
N LEU A 176 13.18 9.58 16.21
CA LEU A 176 12.93 8.59 15.15
C LEU A 176 11.49 8.65 14.61
N LYS A 177 10.54 9.05 15.45
CA LYS A 177 9.15 9.26 15.02
C LYS A 177 9.04 10.33 13.91
N LEU A 178 9.78 11.44 14.04
CA LEU A 178 9.78 12.49 13.01
C LEU A 178 10.39 11.99 11.71
N VAL A 179 11.56 11.32 11.77
CA VAL A 179 12.21 10.73 10.58
C VAL A 179 11.25 9.80 9.86
N SER A 180 10.58 8.92 10.60
CA SER A 180 9.56 7.99 10.11
C SER A 180 8.40 8.72 9.41
N GLN A 181 7.87 9.79 10.02
CA GLN A 181 6.76 10.57 9.46
C GLN A 181 7.16 11.37 8.21
N LEU A 182 8.37 11.91 8.17
CA LEU A 182 8.90 12.61 7.00
C LEU A 182 9.06 11.65 5.82
N TYR A 183 9.60 10.45 6.08
CA TYR A 183 9.74 9.41 5.09
C TYR A 183 8.38 8.95 4.55
N ASP A 184 7.44 8.63 5.44
CA ASP A 184 6.09 8.21 5.09
C ASP A 184 5.35 9.29 4.27
N GLY A 185 5.42 10.56 4.70
CA GLY A 185 4.79 11.67 3.97
C GLY A 185 5.39 11.93 2.60
N CYS A 186 6.72 11.77 2.47
CA CYS A 186 7.41 11.90 1.19
C CYS A 186 7.03 10.73 0.26
N GLN A 187 7.03 9.49 0.76
CA GLN A 187 6.63 8.32 0.00
C GLN A 187 5.16 8.39 -0.45
N GLU A 188 4.27 8.78 0.44
CA GLU A 188 2.85 8.97 0.13
C GLU A 188 2.66 10.01 -1.00
N THR A 189 3.34 11.15 -0.90
CA THR A 189 3.28 12.19 -1.93
C THR A 189 3.89 11.73 -3.25
N PHE A 190 4.97 10.95 -3.20
CA PHE A 190 5.58 10.33 -4.38
C PHE A 190 4.59 9.44 -5.14
N PHE A 191 3.94 8.49 -4.45
CA PHE A 191 2.95 7.62 -5.10
C PHE A 191 1.74 8.40 -5.59
N HIS A 192 1.26 9.37 -4.81
CA HIS A 192 0.16 10.24 -5.22
C HIS A 192 0.48 11.06 -6.48
N TYR A 193 1.73 11.50 -6.60
CA TYR A 193 2.21 12.20 -7.80
C TYR A 193 2.35 11.26 -9.01
N CYS A 194 2.87 10.04 -8.83
CA CYS A 194 2.91 9.03 -9.88
C CYS A 194 1.50 8.69 -10.39
N ASP A 195 0.54 8.47 -9.49
CA ASP A 195 -0.87 8.22 -9.83
C ASP A 195 -1.51 9.39 -10.57
N PHE A 196 -1.13 10.62 -10.22
CA PHE A 196 -1.56 11.82 -10.94
C PHE A 196 -0.98 11.84 -12.36
N LEU A 197 0.30 11.54 -12.54
CA LEU A 197 0.93 11.50 -13.86
C LEU A 197 0.31 10.43 -14.76
N GLU A 198 0.07 9.23 -14.24
CA GLU A 198 -0.64 8.16 -14.99
C GLU A 198 -2.06 8.57 -15.43
N GLN A 199 -2.72 9.45 -14.68
CA GLN A 199 -4.05 9.96 -15.05
C GLN A 199 -3.97 11.12 -16.05
N ALA A 200 -2.95 11.95 -15.94
CA ALA A 200 -2.82 13.20 -16.69
C ALA A 200 -2.25 13.01 -18.08
N PHE A 201 -1.39 12.00 -18.27
CA PHE A 201 -0.70 11.71 -19.51
C PHE A 201 -1.28 10.45 -20.15
N ASP A 202 -1.38 10.41 -21.45
CA ASP A 202 -1.63 9.15 -22.16
C ASP A 202 -0.35 8.29 -22.20
N ASP A 203 -0.49 7.01 -22.55
CA ASP A 203 0.62 6.05 -22.52
C ASP A 203 1.82 6.46 -23.42
N GLN A 204 1.55 7.10 -24.56
CA GLN A 204 2.57 7.56 -25.49
C GLN A 204 3.33 8.78 -24.94
N GLU A 205 2.57 9.74 -24.43
CA GLU A 205 3.08 10.97 -23.84
C GLU A 205 3.85 10.66 -22.56
N TYR A 206 3.33 9.74 -21.71
CA TYR A 206 4.01 9.29 -20.50
C TYR A 206 5.37 8.67 -20.84
N ALA A 207 5.40 7.73 -21.79
CA ALA A 207 6.64 7.05 -22.21
C ALA A 207 7.69 8.01 -22.79
N SER A 208 7.26 9.09 -23.48
CA SER A 208 8.18 10.10 -24.03
C SER A 208 8.65 11.12 -22.98
N THR A 209 7.90 11.31 -21.90
CA THR A 209 8.19 12.30 -20.85
C THR A 209 9.12 11.74 -19.77
N VAL A 210 8.90 10.50 -19.34
CA VAL A 210 9.62 9.88 -18.23
C VAL A 210 11.01 9.42 -18.67
N PRO A 211 12.08 9.67 -17.87
CA PRO A 211 13.42 9.18 -18.17
C PRO A 211 13.45 7.66 -18.32
N SER A 212 14.39 7.14 -19.12
CA SER A 212 14.57 5.70 -19.31
C SER A 212 14.87 5.01 -17.96
N LEU A 213 14.53 3.72 -17.89
CA LEU A 213 14.78 2.91 -16.69
C LEU A 213 16.27 2.93 -16.29
N LYS A 214 17.17 2.92 -17.28
CA LYS A 214 18.62 3.04 -17.07
C LYS A 214 18.97 4.41 -16.46
N ALA A 215 18.45 5.50 -17.00
CA ALA A 215 18.74 6.84 -16.50
C ALA A 215 18.22 7.03 -15.07
N LEU A 216 17.03 6.52 -14.75
CA LEU A 216 16.47 6.60 -13.38
C LEU A 216 17.40 5.98 -12.34
N VAL A 217 18.02 4.83 -12.64
CA VAL A 217 18.91 4.14 -11.69
C VAL A 217 20.32 4.72 -11.70
N HIS A 218 20.94 4.90 -12.89
CA HIS A 218 22.35 5.25 -12.99
C HIS A 218 22.61 6.76 -12.97
N ASP A 219 21.78 7.56 -13.68
CA ASP A 219 22.03 9.00 -13.78
C ASP A 219 21.40 9.75 -12.58
N TYR A 220 20.22 9.33 -12.16
CA TYR A 220 19.49 9.94 -11.02
C TYR A 220 19.70 9.22 -9.68
N GLY A 221 20.33 8.04 -9.68
CA GLY A 221 20.66 7.30 -8.46
C GLY A 221 19.45 6.81 -7.67
N LEU A 222 18.33 6.50 -8.35
CA LEU A 222 17.14 5.99 -7.69
C LEU A 222 17.26 4.49 -7.38
N GLU A 223 16.66 4.08 -6.26
CA GLU A 223 16.51 2.66 -5.92
C GLU A 223 15.80 1.92 -7.06
N PRO A 224 16.26 0.70 -7.44
CA PRO A 224 15.66 -0.06 -8.55
C PRO A 224 14.14 -0.21 -8.43
N GLY A 225 13.63 -0.50 -7.23
CA GLY A 225 12.19 -0.64 -6.99
C GLY A 225 11.40 0.65 -7.28
N VAL A 226 11.95 1.82 -6.93
CA VAL A 226 11.36 3.14 -7.22
C VAL A 226 11.41 3.43 -8.71
N ALA A 227 12.54 3.16 -9.36
CA ALA A 227 12.69 3.31 -10.80
C ALA A 227 11.69 2.44 -11.58
N PHE A 228 11.50 1.18 -11.17
CA PHE A 228 10.47 0.30 -11.72
C PHE A 228 9.06 0.84 -11.49
N HIS A 229 8.77 1.39 -10.32
CA HIS A 229 7.44 1.96 -10.05
C HIS A 229 7.15 3.11 -11.03
N ILE A 230 8.08 4.02 -11.24
CA ILE A 230 7.96 5.12 -12.20
C ILE A 230 7.81 4.58 -13.63
N TYR A 231 8.57 3.56 -14.01
CA TYR A 231 8.62 3.04 -15.38
C TYR A 231 7.55 1.98 -15.70
N ARG A 232 6.80 1.52 -14.69
CA ARG A 232 5.78 0.46 -14.80
C ARG A 232 4.68 0.75 -15.84
N PRO A 233 4.17 1.98 -16.01
CA PRO A 233 3.21 2.29 -17.09
C PRO A 233 3.76 1.98 -18.48
N VAL A 234 5.05 2.25 -18.72
CA VAL A 234 5.73 1.90 -19.97
C VAL A 234 5.87 0.38 -20.14
N LEU A 235 6.23 -0.33 -19.05
CA LEU A 235 6.39 -1.78 -19.05
C LEU A 235 5.08 -2.56 -19.21
N ARG A 236 3.90 -1.93 -19.04
CA ARG A 236 2.61 -2.55 -19.38
C ARG A 236 2.53 -2.96 -20.87
N HIS A 237 3.26 -2.26 -21.72
CA HIS A 237 3.33 -2.50 -23.18
C HIS A 237 4.42 -3.50 -23.56
N LEU A 238 5.02 -4.21 -22.60
CA LEU A 238 6.05 -5.22 -22.82
C LEU A 238 5.49 -6.36 -23.70
N LYS A 239 6.10 -6.57 -24.88
CA LYS A 239 5.77 -7.64 -25.80
C LYS A 239 6.24 -8.99 -25.24
N PRO A 240 5.54 -10.10 -25.49
CA PRO A 240 6.02 -11.41 -25.10
C PRO A 240 7.38 -11.71 -25.72
N ARG A 241 8.32 -12.25 -24.91
CA ARG A 241 9.61 -12.74 -25.45
C ARG A 241 9.37 -14.03 -26.21
N PRO A 242 9.87 -14.15 -27.44
CA PRO A 242 9.80 -15.43 -28.14
C PRO A 242 10.53 -16.50 -27.35
N THR A 243 10.01 -17.74 -27.38
CA THR A 243 10.69 -18.88 -26.76
C THR A 243 11.71 -19.45 -27.75
N PRO A 244 12.92 -19.84 -27.25
CA PRO A 244 13.86 -20.57 -28.09
C PRO A 244 13.22 -21.85 -28.64
N SER A 245 13.40 -22.11 -29.91
CA SER A 245 12.88 -23.29 -30.60
C SER A 245 13.90 -23.81 -31.58
N LYS A 246 13.61 -24.92 -32.27
CA LYS A 246 14.50 -25.44 -33.33
C LYS A 246 14.78 -24.42 -34.42
N ASP A 247 13.85 -23.49 -34.63
CA ASP A 247 13.89 -22.47 -35.69
C ASP A 247 14.37 -21.10 -35.23
N LYS A 248 14.57 -20.91 -33.92
CA LYS A 248 14.96 -19.62 -33.30
C LYS A 248 15.99 -19.84 -32.20
N SER A 249 17.14 -19.22 -32.37
CA SER A 249 18.20 -19.22 -31.34
C SER A 249 17.82 -18.32 -30.14
N VAL A 250 18.51 -18.49 -29.02
CA VAL A 250 18.38 -17.62 -27.84
C VAL A 250 18.74 -16.17 -28.20
N ASP A 251 19.74 -15.97 -29.05
CA ASP A 251 20.17 -14.64 -29.48
C ASP A 251 19.12 -13.95 -30.34
N GLU A 252 18.45 -14.65 -31.26
CA GLU A 252 17.36 -14.10 -32.06
C GLU A 252 16.15 -13.73 -31.17
N CYS A 253 15.89 -14.50 -30.11
CA CYS A 253 14.84 -14.18 -29.15
C CYS A 253 15.18 -12.90 -28.37
N ASN A 254 16.45 -12.71 -28.03
CA ASN A 254 16.94 -11.53 -27.31
C ASN A 254 16.96 -10.26 -28.18
N GLU A 255 17.23 -10.38 -29.48
CA GLU A 255 17.17 -9.27 -30.43
C GLU A 255 15.73 -8.86 -30.81
N SER A 256 14.73 -9.61 -30.37
CA SER A 256 13.34 -9.25 -30.62
C SER A 256 12.93 -7.98 -29.85
N VAL A 257 11.99 -7.23 -30.42
CA VAL A 257 11.50 -5.96 -29.82
C VAL A 257 10.73 -6.26 -28.54
N ALA A 258 11.21 -5.74 -27.43
CA ALA A 258 10.57 -5.80 -26.11
C ALA A 258 9.58 -4.65 -25.91
N LEU A 259 9.96 -3.41 -26.23
CA LEU A 259 9.14 -2.20 -26.09
C LEU A 259 9.15 -1.41 -27.38
N ASP A 260 8.00 -0.80 -27.70
CA ASP A 260 7.83 0.10 -28.85
C ASP A 260 6.63 1.03 -28.56
N ILE A 261 6.89 2.11 -27.82
CA ILE A 261 5.88 3.05 -27.37
C ILE A 261 6.48 4.45 -27.12
N GLY A 262 5.79 5.51 -27.55
CA GLY A 262 6.18 6.89 -27.25
C GLY A 262 7.58 7.26 -27.74
N GLY A 263 8.06 6.65 -28.83
CA GLY A 263 9.42 6.84 -29.33
C GLY A 263 10.48 5.99 -28.62
N VAL A 264 10.12 5.29 -27.53
CA VAL A 264 10.98 4.32 -26.84
C VAL A 264 10.96 3.01 -27.62
N LYS A 265 12.09 2.61 -28.20
CA LYS A 265 12.29 1.29 -28.80
C LYS A 265 13.42 0.59 -28.07
N MET A 266 13.16 -0.65 -27.63
CA MET A 266 14.13 -1.44 -26.88
C MET A 266 13.96 -2.92 -27.22
N THR A 267 15.09 -3.61 -27.39
CA THR A 267 15.13 -5.07 -27.53
C THR A 267 15.10 -5.76 -26.18
N TRP A 268 14.81 -7.07 -26.15
CA TRP A 268 14.89 -7.86 -24.92
C TRP A 268 16.32 -7.90 -24.35
N ARG A 269 17.35 -7.91 -25.22
CA ARG A 269 18.76 -7.86 -24.80
C ARG A 269 19.05 -6.57 -24.03
N GLU A 270 18.74 -5.42 -24.62
CA GLU A 270 18.94 -4.11 -24.01
C GLU A 270 18.20 -3.94 -22.68
N LEU A 271 16.97 -4.47 -22.59
CA LEU A 271 16.18 -4.43 -21.36
C LEU A 271 16.79 -5.30 -20.26
N LEU A 272 17.16 -6.54 -20.59
CA LEU A 272 17.78 -7.46 -19.61
C LEU A 272 19.17 -6.99 -19.17
N ASP A 273 19.97 -6.41 -20.07
CA ASP A 273 21.26 -5.83 -19.72
C ASP A 273 21.09 -4.59 -18.81
N THR A 274 20.05 -3.79 -19.06
CA THR A 274 19.69 -2.69 -18.16
C THR A 274 19.33 -3.23 -16.76
N VAL A 275 18.54 -4.29 -16.67
CA VAL A 275 18.15 -4.93 -15.39
C VAL A 275 19.38 -5.51 -14.68
N ARG A 276 20.29 -6.20 -15.40
CA ARG A 276 21.54 -6.74 -14.82
C ARG A 276 22.40 -5.64 -14.20
N GLY A 277 22.46 -4.47 -14.83
CA GLY A 277 23.22 -3.35 -14.32
C GLY A 277 22.67 -2.71 -13.03
N MET A 278 21.47 -3.06 -12.57
CA MET A 278 20.82 -2.43 -11.42
C MET A 278 21.25 -2.99 -10.06
N LEU A 279 21.67 -4.25 -10.03
CA LEU A 279 22.05 -4.95 -8.80
C LEU A 279 23.47 -5.50 -8.94
N PRO A 280 24.17 -5.79 -7.82
CA PRO A 280 25.46 -6.41 -7.84
C PRO A 280 25.43 -7.77 -8.56
N GLU A 281 26.52 -8.10 -9.27
CA GLU A 281 26.66 -9.33 -10.07
C GLU A 281 26.39 -10.60 -9.24
N GLU A 282 26.77 -10.59 -7.96
CA GLU A 282 26.55 -11.71 -7.02
C GLU A 282 25.07 -12.06 -6.85
N THR A 283 24.17 -11.10 -7.06
CA THR A 283 22.73 -11.31 -6.94
C THR A 283 22.21 -12.25 -8.03
N TRP A 284 22.78 -12.17 -9.21
CA TRP A 284 22.37 -12.96 -10.38
C TRP A 284 22.84 -14.42 -10.32
N ALA A 285 23.62 -14.79 -9.31
CA ALA A 285 23.93 -16.18 -9.03
C ALA A 285 22.72 -16.96 -8.47
N ASP A 286 21.82 -16.27 -7.76
CA ASP A 286 20.70 -16.87 -7.02
C ASP A 286 19.31 -16.53 -7.61
N ILE A 287 19.18 -15.50 -8.48
CA ILE A 287 17.94 -15.06 -9.12
C ILE A 287 18.20 -14.57 -10.54
N SER A 288 17.33 -14.88 -11.49
CA SER A 288 17.52 -14.42 -12.87
C SER A 288 16.99 -12.99 -13.09
N PRO A 289 17.60 -12.24 -14.03
CA PRO A 289 17.08 -10.95 -14.46
C PRO A 289 15.66 -11.03 -15.02
N GLU A 290 15.28 -12.14 -15.65
CA GLU A 290 13.97 -12.42 -16.18
C GLU A 290 12.90 -12.49 -15.08
N LEU A 291 13.18 -13.24 -14.00
CA LEU A 291 12.27 -13.31 -12.85
C LEU A 291 12.17 -11.96 -12.15
N TYR A 292 13.29 -11.26 -11.98
CA TYR A 292 13.31 -9.93 -11.37
C TYR A 292 12.47 -8.93 -12.19
N LEU A 293 12.66 -8.90 -13.52
CA LEU A 293 11.87 -8.05 -14.41
C LEU A 293 10.38 -8.43 -14.37
N ALA A 294 10.05 -9.73 -14.41
CA ALA A 294 8.66 -10.19 -14.31
C ALA A 294 8.01 -9.75 -13.00
N PHE A 295 8.73 -9.86 -11.88
CA PHE A 295 8.23 -9.42 -10.58
C PHE A 295 7.98 -7.91 -10.52
N TRP A 296 8.89 -7.08 -11.01
CA TRP A 296 8.79 -5.63 -10.88
C TRP A 296 7.89 -4.97 -11.93
N SER A 297 7.73 -5.58 -13.12
CA SER A 297 6.90 -5.03 -14.21
C SER A 297 5.41 -5.26 -14.05
N LEU A 298 4.99 -6.37 -13.42
CA LEU A 298 3.59 -6.71 -13.25
C LEU A 298 2.93 -5.95 -12.08
N THR A 299 1.60 -5.83 -12.15
CA THR A 299 0.77 -5.19 -11.14
C THR A 299 -0.22 -6.18 -10.52
N LEU A 300 -0.91 -5.77 -9.45
CA LEU A 300 -1.96 -6.57 -8.84
C LEU A 300 -3.10 -6.88 -9.84
N TYR A 301 -3.43 -5.94 -10.73
CA TYR A 301 -4.40 -6.11 -11.82
C TYR A 301 -4.07 -7.28 -12.75
N ASP A 302 -2.77 -7.54 -12.98
CA ASP A 302 -2.30 -8.61 -13.88
C ASP A 302 -2.43 -10.02 -13.28
N LEU A 303 -2.52 -10.14 -11.94
CA LEU A 303 -2.49 -11.43 -11.24
C LEU A 303 -3.80 -11.82 -10.56
N TYR A 304 -4.61 -10.84 -10.15
CA TYR A 304 -5.77 -11.07 -9.31
C TYR A 304 -7.01 -10.32 -9.81
N VAL A 305 -8.14 -11.04 -9.93
CA VAL A 305 -9.44 -10.46 -10.31
C VAL A 305 -10.31 -10.35 -9.06
N PRO A 306 -10.66 -9.16 -8.60
CA PRO A 306 -11.49 -8.95 -7.41
C PRO A 306 -12.99 -9.10 -7.73
N ARG A 307 -13.43 -10.31 -8.15
CA ARG A 307 -14.81 -10.58 -8.57
C ARG A 307 -15.84 -10.13 -7.55
N ALA A 308 -15.61 -10.47 -6.27
CA ALA A 308 -16.50 -10.10 -5.18
C ALA A 308 -16.68 -8.57 -5.04
N ARG A 309 -15.67 -7.77 -5.43
CA ARG A 309 -15.77 -6.30 -5.41
C ARG A 309 -16.59 -5.77 -6.58
N TYR A 310 -16.37 -6.34 -7.78
CA TYR A 310 -17.19 -6.01 -8.95
C TYR A 310 -18.67 -6.33 -8.70
N GLU A 311 -18.96 -7.52 -8.20
CA GLU A 311 -20.31 -7.97 -7.85
C GLU A 311 -20.96 -7.05 -6.80
N ALA A 312 -20.24 -6.71 -5.73
CA ALA A 312 -20.73 -5.83 -4.69
C ALA A 312 -21.08 -4.42 -5.19
N GLU A 313 -20.28 -3.84 -6.11
CA GLU A 313 -20.59 -2.53 -6.71
C GLU A 313 -21.73 -2.61 -7.71
N VAL A 314 -21.82 -3.68 -8.50
CA VAL A 314 -22.97 -3.93 -9.39
C VAL A 314 -24.26 -4.07 -8.57
N ASP A 315 -24.23 -4.80 -7.46
CA ASP A 315 -25.41 -4.99 -6.59
C ASP A 315 -25.83 -3.68 -5.89
N LYS A 316 -24.87 -2.87 -5.48
CA LYS A 316 -25.11 -1.52 -4.97
C LYS A 316 -25.81 -0.63 -6.01
N CYS A 317 -25.35 -0.68 -7.26
CA CYS A 317 -26.00 0.04 -8.36
C CYS A 317 -27.41 -0.50 -8.66
N ARG A 318 -27.62 -1.82 -8.63
CA ARG A 318 -28.94 -2.44 -8.81
C ARG A 318 -29.90 -2.07 -7.69
N ALA A 319 -29.41 -2.07 -6.44
CA ALA A 319 -30.22 -1.62 -5.30
C ALA A 319 -30.63 -0.14 -5.43
N ALA A 320 -29.73 0.74 -5.85
CA ALA A 320 -30.02 2.14 -6.13
C ALA A 320 -31.04 2.31 -7.26
N LEU A 321 -30.92 1.52 -8.34
CA LEU A 321 -31.90 1.49 -9.43
C LEU A 321 -33.29 1.06 -8.93
N SER A 322 -33.36 -0.01 -8.14
CA SER A 322 -34.62 -0.49 -7.56
C SER A 322 -35.30 0.57 -6.68
N VAL A 323 -34.54 1.32 -5.89
CA VAL A 323 -35.08 2.44 -5.10
C VAL A 323 -35.66 3.53 -6.02
N LEU A 324 -34.95 3.90 -7.10
CA LEU A 324 -35.42 4.89 -8.06
C LEU A 324 -36.61 4.41 -8.89
N ASP A 325 -36.75 3.10 -9.14
CA ASP A 325 -37.87 2.50 -9.86
C ASP A 325 -39.14 2.45 -8.99
N ASN A 326 -38.99 2.17 -7.68
CA ASN A 326 -40.08 2.09 -6.73
C ASN A 326 -40.61 3.47 -6.26
N GLN A 327 -39.88 4.56 -6.48
CA GLN A 327 -40.35 5.89 -6.20
C GLN A 327 -41.47 6.30 -7.16
N ARG A 328 -42.64 6.67 -6.61
CA ARG A 328 -43.75 7.20 -7.43
C ARG A 328 -43.27 8.36 -8.29
N GLU A 329 -43.80 8.48 -9.50
CA GLU A 329 -43.47 9.57 -10.45
C GLU A 329 -44.08 10.93 -10.01
N THR A 330 -44.00 11.22 -8.73
CA THR A 330 -44.41 12.51 -8.15
C THR A 330 -43.19 13.42 -8.12
N GLY A 331 -43.28 14.61 -8.69
CA GLY A 331 -42.24 15.62 -8.69
C GLY A 331 -42.32 16.53 -9.88
N THR A 332 -41.53 17.60 -9.85
CA THR A 332 -41.39 18.54 -10.97
C THR A 332 -40.75 17.88 -12.20
N ARG A 333 -41.03 18.45 -13.39
CA ARG A 333 -40.42 17.96 -14.66
C ARG A 333 -38.89 17.84 -14.58
N ASP A 334 -38.24 18.76 -13.87
CA ASP A 334 -36.80 18.77 -13.68
C ASP A 334 -36.32 17.62 -12.78
N GLU A 335 -37.09 17.28 -11.75
CA GLU A 335 -36.79 16.14 -10.87
C GLU A 335 -36.96 14.81 -11.60
N GLN A 336 -37.99 14.67 -12.44
CA GLN A 336 -38.18 13.50 -13.29
C GLN A 336 -37.04 13.34 -14.30
N ALA A 337 -36.61 14.45 -14.93
CA ALA A 337 -35.46 14.45 -15.84
C ALA A 337 -34.15 14.06 -15.15
N LYS A 338 -33.91 14.55 -13.93
CA LYS A 338 -32.75 14.16 -13.12
C LYS A 338 -32.78 12.67 -12.74
N ARG A 339 -33.95 12.14 -12.32
CA ARG A 339 -34.11 10.70 -12.01
C ARG A 339 -33.86 9.83 -13.23
N LYS A 340 -34.42 10.20 -14.39
CA LYS A 340 -34.19 9.47 -15.64
C LYS A 340 -32.71 9.42 -15.99
N LYS A 341 -32.02 10.55 -15.89
CA LYS A 341 -30.58 10.63 -16.17
C LYS A 341 -29.76 9.79 -15.17
N GLU A 342 -30.17 9.77 -13.89
CA GLU A 342 -29.48 8.95 -12.89
C GLU A 342 -29.71 7.45 -13.12
N LYS A 343 -30.93 7.03 -13.52
CA LYS A 343 -31.20 5.66 -13.94
C LYS A 343 -30.34 5.23 -15.14
N GLU A 344 -30.20 6.09 -16.13
CA GLU A 344 -29.31 5.85 -17.28
C GLU A 344 -27.84 5.72 -16.83
N ARG A 345 -27.37 6.64 -15.98
CA ARG A 345 -26.01 6.60 -15.42
C ARG A 345 -25.72 5.29 -14.68
N LEU A 346 -26.64 4.83 -13.84
CA LEU A 346 -26.47 3.59 -13.09
C LEU A 346 -26.47 2.35 -14.00
N LYS A 347 -27.30 2.33 -15.04
CA LYS A 347 -27.28 1.25 -16.06
C LYS A 347 -25.96 1.22 -16.82
N ASP A 348 -25.51 2.38 -17.32
CA ASP A 348 -24.23 2.51 -18.01
C ASP A 348 -23.05 2.09 -17.11
N LEU A 349 -23.13 2.38 -15.80
CA LEU A 349 -22.11 1.99 -14.85
C LEU A 349 -22.06 0.47 -14.62
N ILE A 350 -23.23 -0.18 -14.50
CA ILE A 350 -23.32 -1.65 -14.40
C ILE A 350 -22.70 -2.30 -15.63
N ASP A 351 -23.06 -1.82 -16.84
CA ASP A 351 -22.53 -2.34 -18.09
C ASP A 351 -21.00 -2.16 -18.21
N LYS A 352 -20.48 -1.02 -17.73
CA LYS A 352 -19.04 -0.75 -17.70
C LYS A 352 -18.31 -1.68 -16.75
N LEU A 353 -18.81 -1.86 -15.52
CA LEU A 353 -18.22 -2.75 -14.54
C LEU A 353 -18.19 -4.20 -15.01
N GLN A 354 -19.25 -4.68 -15.69
CA GLN A 354 -19.30 -6.03 -16.24
C GLN A 354 -18.29 -6.22 -17.38
N LYS A 355 -18.25 -5.27 -18.33
CA LYS A 355 -17.26 -5.30 -19.44
C LYS A 355 -15.82 -5.20 -18.93
N GLU A 356 -15.59 -4.42 -17.88
CA GLU A 356 -14.27 -4.28 -17.25
C GLU A 356 -13.86 -5.58 -16.56
N LEU A 357 -14.78 -6.25 -15.86
CA LEU A 357 -14.54 -7.56 -15.26
C LEU A 357 -14.13 -8.60 -16.31
N ASP A 358 -14.93 -8.72 -17.40
CA ASP A 358 -14.63 -9.67 -18.50
C ASP A 358 -13.29 -9.36 -19.19
N ALA A 359 -12.95 -8.09 -19.31
CA ALA A 359 -11.67 -7.66 -19.88
C ALA A 359 -10.50 -8.02 -18.97
N GLN A 360 -10.65 -7.81 -17.67
CA GLN A 360 -9.63 -8.16 -16.69
C GLN A 360 -9.42 -9.67 -16.60
N GLU A 361 -10.47 -10.48 -16.61
CA GLU A 361 -10.37 -11.94 -16.62
C GLU A 361 -9.56 -12.44 -17.81
N ARG A 362 -9.83 -11.89 -18.99
CA ARG A 362 -9.05 -12.19 -20.20
C ARG A 362 -7.59 -11.75 -20.08
N ALA A 363 -7.34 -10.58 -19.52
CA ALA A 363 -5.99 -10.08 -19.31
C ALA A 363 -5.19 -10.96 -18.33
N VAL A 364 -5.78 -11.33 -17.19
CA VAL A 364 -5.15 -12.22 -16.20
C VAL A 364 -4.89 -13.61 -16.79
N ALA A 365 -5.83 -14.16 -17.58
CA ALA A 365 -5.63 -15.45 -18.25
C ALA A 365 -4.48 -15.38 -19.29
N ALA A 366 -4.38 -14.29 -20.05
CA ALA A 366 -3.27 -14.07 -20.99
C ALA A 366 -1.93 -13.92 -20.27
N ARG A 367 -1.87 -13.17 -19.15
CA ARG A 367 -0.66 -13.05 -18.33
C ARG A 367 -0.25 -14.39 -17.70
N THR A 368 -1.21 -15.15 -17.19
CA THR A 368 -0.95 -16.49 -16.64
C THR A 368 -0.34 -17.42 -17.69
N LYS A 369 -0.87 -17.41 -18.92
CA LYS A 369 -0.30 -18.20 -20.04
C LYS A 369 1.13 -17.76 -20.35
N ARG A 370 1.41 -16.46 -20.34
CA ARG A 370 2.75 -15.92 -20.54
C ARG A 370 3.70 -16.40 -19.45
N LEU A 371 3.33 -16.24 -18.17
CA LEU A 371 4.13 -16.69 -17.04
C LEU A 371 4.36 -18.22 -17.06
N MET A 372 3.39 -19.00 -17.55
CA MET A 372 3.53 -20.45 -17.70
C MET A 372 4.62 -20.83 -18.71
N ILE A 373 4.83 -20.03 -19.74
CA ILE A 373 5.89 -20.24 -20.73
C ILE A 373 7.24 -19.76 -20.18
N GLU A 374 7.27 -18.61 -19.51
CA GLU A 374 8.48 -17.99 -19.01
C GLU A 374 9.08 -18.66 -17.75
N LYS A 375 8.24 -19.34 -16.94
CA LYS A 375 8.64 -19.92 -15.64
C LYS A 375 9.84 -20.88 -15.71
N ASP A 376 9.96 -21.60 -16.82
CA ASP A 376 11.02 -22.57 -17.02
C ASP A 376 12.38 -21.90 -17.30
N GLN A 377 12.39 -20.58 -17.58
CA GLN A 377 13.59 -19.76 -17.76
C GLN A 377 13.98 -18.98 -16.49
N TYR A 378 13.12 -18.98 -15.45
CA TYR A 378 13.33 -18.11 -14.28
C TYR A 378 14.47 -18.56 -13.38
N LEU A 379 14.59 -19.85 -13.11
CA LEU A 379 15.51 -20.35 -12.10
C LEU A 379 16.34 -21.57 -12.56
N VAL A 380 16.15 -22.08 -13.79
CA VAL A 380 16.78 -23.33 -14.23
C VAL A 380 18.26 -23.15 -14.49
N ASP A 381 18.66 -22.07 -15.15
CA ASP A 381 20.03 -21.82 -15.61
C ASP A 381 20.89 -21.07 -14.58
N LEU A 382 20.51 -21.09 -13.31
CA LEU A 382 21.25 -20.41 -12.25
C LEU A 382 22.47 -21.22 -11.80
N PRO A 383 23.59 -20.54 -11.49
CA PRO A 383 24.77 -21.21 -10.93
C PRO A 383 24.53 -21.87 -9.58
N SER A 384 23.59 -21.36 -8.80
CA SER A 384 23.25 -21.83 -7.47
C SER A 384 21.75 -21.76 -7.21
N HIS A 385 21.19 -22.77 -6.54
CA HIS A 385 19.80 -22.75 -6.09
C HIS A 385 19.68 -22.68 -4.56
N GLY A 386 20.81 -22.60 -3.84
CA GLY A 386 20.84 -22.67 -2.38
C GLY A 386 20.18 -21.51 -1.67
N ASN A 387 20.20 -20.31 -2.25
CA ASN A 387 19.68 -19.08 -1.65
C ASN A 387 18.63 -18.35 -2.50
N THR A 388 18.09 -18.99 -3.53
CA THR A 388 17.10 -18.40 -4.45
C THR A 388 15.92 -17.78 -3.71
N VAL A 389 15.36 -18.48 -2.73
CA VAL A 389 14.24 -17.96 -1.93
C VAL A 389 14.68 -16.76 -1.09
N GLY A 390 15.87 -16.80 -0.51
CA GLY A 390 16.42 -15.67 0.26
C GLY A 390 16.56 -14.42 -0.60
N ARG A 391 17.17 -14.54 -1.78
CA ARG A 391 17.32 -13.42 -2.71
C ARG A 391 16.00 -12.89 -3.26
N LEU A 392 15.04 -13.76 -3.57
CA LEU A 392 13.69 -13.33 -3.97
C LEU A 392 13.01 -12.51 -2.88
N VAL A 393 13.12 -12.95 -1.63
CA VAL A 393 12.55 -12.25 -0.48
C VAL A 393 13.25 -10.90 -0.27
N GLU A 394 14.57 -10.87 -0.33
CA GLU A 394 15.41 -9.69 -0.10
C GLU A 394 15.27 -8.63 -1.21
N GLN A 395 15.35 -9.03 -2.47
CA GLN A 395 15.43 -8.10 -3.60
C GLN A 395 14.06 -7.80 -4.24
N CYS A 396 13.05 -8.62 -3.95
CA CYS A 396 11.74 -8.51 -4.57
C CYS A 396 10.63 -8.29 -3.53
N VAL A 397 10.36 -9.31 -2.69
CA VAL A 397 9.14 -9.35 -1.88
C VAL A 397 9.11 -8.24 -0.84
N PHE A 398 10.14 -8.13 0.02
CA PHE A 398 10.13 -7.13 1.09
C PHE A 398 10.26 -5.69 0.59
N PRO A 399 11.18 -5.35 -0.33
CA PRO A 399 11.26 -3.99 -0.83
C PRO A 399 9.96 -3.50 -1.45
N ARG A 400 9.22 -4.39 -2.13
CA ARG A 400 7.97 -4.03 -2.77
C ARG A 400 6.77 -4.04 -1.81
N CYS A 401 6.71 -4.97 -0.86
CA CYS A 401 5.56 -5.08 0.04
C CYS A 401 5.37 -3.84 0.93
N VAL A 402 6.42 -3.05 1.15
CA VAL A 402 6.36 -1.81 1.91
C VAL A 402 6.04 -0.55 1.07
N PHE A 403 5.81 -0.69 -0.24
CA PHE A 403 5.47 0.45 -1.11
C PHE A 403 4.04 0.93 -0.93
N SER A 404 3.07 0.03 -1.04
CA SER A 404 1.65 0.33 -0.89
C SER A 404 0.87 -0.90 -0.40
N HIS A 405 -0.36 -0.71 0.04
CA HIS A 405 -1.25 -1.82 0.40
C HIS A 405 -1.54 -2.75 -0.79
N ALA A 406 -1.64 -2.19 -2.01
CA ALA A 406 -1.82 -2.97 -3.24
C ALA A 406 -0.57 -3.78 -3.58
N ASP A 407 0.65 -3.21 -3.42
CA ASP A 407 1.90 -3.92 -3.63
C ASP A 407 2.14 -5.00 -2.57
N ALA A 408 1.71 -4.78 -1.32
CA ALA A 408 1.73 -5.81 -0.28
C ALA A 408 0.87 -7.03 -0.68
N MET A 409 -0.35 -6.80 -1.17
CA MET A 409 -1.22 -7.85 -1.68
C MET A 409 -0.63 -8.50 -2.95
N TYR A 410 -0.05 -7.68 -3.85
CA TYR A 410 0.64 -8.17 -5.04
C TYR A 410 1.73 -9.20 -4.70
N CYS A 411 2.60 -8.89 -3.73
CA CYS A 411 3.67 -9.78 -3.31
C CYS A 411 3.16 -11.16 -2.86
N ALA A 412 2.10 -11.18 -2.06
CA ALA A 412 1.48 -12.44 -1.65
C ALA A 412 0.90 -13.21 -2.85
N ARG A 413 0.20 -12.53 -3.76
CA ARG A 413 -0.39 -13.14 -4.97
C ARG A 413 0.65 -13.58 -5.99
N PHE A 414 1.78 -12.90 -6.09
CA PHE A 414 2.86 -13.33 -6.99
C PHE A 414 3.52 -14.62 -6.51
N VAL A 415 3.78 -14.75 -5.20
CA VAL A 415 4.29 -15.98 -4.60
C VAL A 415 3.32 -17.14 -4.78
N GLU A 416 2.02 -16.91 -4.54
CA GLU A 416 0.96 -17.88 -4.82
C GLU A 416 0.97 -18.30 -6.31
N ARG A 417 1.19 -17.35 -7.22
CA ARG A 417 1.26 -17.62 -8.67
C ARG A 417 2.46 -18.47 -9.03
N LEU A 418 3.66 -18.20 -8.49
CA LEU A 418 4.84 -19.04 -8.69
C LEU A 418 4.60 -20.47 -8.23
N HIS A 419 3.90 -20.63 -7.09
CA HIS A 419 3.51 -21.93 -6.55
C HIS A 419 2.54 -22.65 -7.50
N LEU A 420 1.43 -22.03 -7.88
CA LEU A 420 0.39 -22.63 -8.73
C LEU A 420 0.89 -22.96 -10.15
N LEU A 421 1.91 -22.26 -10.63
CA LEU A 421 2.57 -22.56 -11.90
C LEU A 421 3.55 -23.74 -11.79
N ASP A 422 3.79 -24.28 -10.61
CA ASP A 422 4.82 -25.31 -10.36
C ASP A 422 6.19 -24.87 -10.92
N THR A 423 6.65 -23.67 -10.50
CA THR A 423 7.88 -23.08 -10.99
C THR A 423 9.09 -23.92 -10.58
N PRO A 424 9.97 -24.35 -11.50
CA PRO A 424 11.17 -25.10 -11.18
C PRO A 424 12.05 -24.37 -10.16
N TYR A 425 12.65 -25.11 -9.22
CA TYR A 425 13.54 -24.61 -8.17
C TYR A 425 12.94 -23.56 -7.20
N PHE A 426 11.64 -23.27 -7.26
CA PHE A 426 10.97 -22.42 -6.29
C PHE A 426 10.43 -23.25 -5.11
N ALA A 427 11.09 -23.12 -3.95
CA ALA A 427 10.72 -23.85 -2.72
C ALA A 427 9.67 -23.08 -1.89
N THR A 428 8.40 -23.31 -2.15
CA THR A 428 7.26 -22.61 -1.50
C THR A 428 7.27 -22.76 0.03
N VAL A 429 7.53 -23.94 0.56
CA VAL A 429 7.58 -24.17 2.02
C VAL A 429 8.73 -23.40 2.66
N GLN A 430 9.88 -23.33 2.00
CA GLN A 430 11.02 -22.55 2.48
C GLN A 430 10.72 -21.06 2.43
N HIS A 431 10.02 -20.58 1.39
CA HIS A 431 9.58 -19.18 1.30
C HIS A 431 8.72 -18.79 2.51
N TYR A 432 7.68 -19.55 2.82
CA TYR A 432 6.84 -19.25 3.98
C TYR A 432 7.60 -19.36 5.30
N ASN A 433 8.47 -20.38 5.43
CA ASN A 433 9.28 -20.51 6.63
C ASN A 433 10.22 -19.32 6.85
N LEU A 434 10.89 -18.85 5.80
CA LEU A 434 11.78 -17.68 5.85
C LEU A 434 10.97 -16.42 6.15
N THR A 435 9.96 -16.12 5.34
CA THR A 435 9.14 -14.91 5.45
C THR A 435 8.51 -14.78 6.84
N LEU A 436 7.86 -15.85 7.33
CA LEU A 436 7.22 -15.83 8.66
C LEU A 436 8.21 -15.81 9.84
N THR A 437 9.49 -16.11 9.59
CA THR A 437 10.55 -15.96 10.57
C THR A 437 11.07 -14.53 10.63
N VAL A 438 11.25 -13.90 9.48
CA VAL A 438 11.89 -12.59 9.35
C VAL A 438 10.92 -11.43 9.60
N VAL A 439 9.62 -11.62 9.33
CA VAL A 439 8.59 -10.56 9.52
C VAL A 439 8.68 -9.88 10.88
N ALA A 440 8.88 -10.66 11.94
CA ALA A 440 8.97 -10.09 13.28
C ALA A 440 10.21 -9.22 13.48
N GLN A 441 11.32 -9.53 12.81
CA GLN A 441 12.54 -8.73 12.85
C GLN A 441 12.39 -7.43 12.07
N LEU A 442 11.57 -7.44 11.02
CA LEU A 442 11.29 -6.25 10.22
C LEU A 442 10.36 -5.26 10.93
N VAL A 443 9.43 -5.74 11.76
CA VAL A 443 8.42 -4.90 12.41
C VAL A 443 9.03 -3.74 13.20
N PHE A 444 10.15 -3.95 13.89
CA PHE A 444 10.78 -2.89 14.67
C PHE A 444 11.48 -1.82 13.81
N SER A 445 11.94 -2.18 12.61
CA SER A 445 12.62 -1.26 11.68
C SER A 445 11.68 -0.50 10.73
N CYS A 446 10.39 -0.89 10.68
CA CYS A 446 9.40 -0.26 9.81
C CYS A 446 8.96 1.12 10.31
N THR A 447 8.59 1.97 9.36
CA THR A 447 7.80 3.17 9.62
C THR A 447 6.36 2.81 10.03
N GLU A 448 5.52 3.81 10.24
CA GLU A 448 4.10 3.58 10.55
C GLU A 448 3.36 2.95 9.37
N TYR A 449 3.52 3.54 8.19
CA TYR A 449 2.83 3.05 6.99
C TYR A 449 3.38 1.71 6.50
N GLU A 450 4.69 1.51 6.57
CA GLU A 450 5.32 0.22 6.24
C GLU A 450 4.82 -0.91 7.13
N ALA A 451 4.67 -0.67 8.44
CA ALA A 451 4.10 -1.67 9.37
C ALA A 451 2.66 -2.04 8.99
N GLY A 452 1.84 -1.06 8.58
CA GLY A 452 0.49 -1.31 8.07
C GLY A 452 0.46 -2.17 6.82
N ARG A 453 1.36 -1.90 5.86
CA ARG A 453 1.51 -2.63 4.59
C ARG A 453 2.06 -4.04 4.82
N LEU A 454 3.07 -4.18 5.69
CA LEU A 454 3.59 -5.49 6.10
C LEU A 454 2.51 -6.33 6.79
N GLY A 455 1.65 -5.70 7.61
CA GLY A 455 0.47 -6.34 8.19
C GLY A 455 -0.51 -6.85 7.13
N LYS A 456 -0.72 -6.10 6.05
CA LYS A 456 -1.56 -6.54 4.91
C LYS A 456 -0.95 -7.75 4.20
N PHE A 457 0.35 -7.71 3.90
CA PHE A 457 1.07 -8.85 3.31
C PHE A 457 0.96 -10.12 4.17
N LEU A 458 1.19 -9.98 5.48
CA LEU A 458 1.08 -11.09 6.42
C LEU A 458 -0.36 -11.64 6.51
N ASN A 459 -1.36 -10.76 6.45
CA ASN A 459 -2.78 -11.16 6.42
C ASN A 459 -3.10 -12.03 5.20
N GLU A 460 -2.69 -11.62 4.00
CA GLU A 460 -2.90 -12.39 2.76
C GLU A 460 -2.18 -13.75 2.83
N THR A 461 -0.92 -13.75 3.29
CA THR A 461 -0.12 -14.96 3.46
C THR A 461 -0.76 -15.96 4.43
N LEU A 462 -1.17 -15.50 5.62
CA LEU A 462 -1.81 -16.35 6.63
C LEU A 462 -3.21 -16.82 6.20
N THR A 463 -3.93 -16.00 5.42
CA THR A 463 -5.22 -16.39 4.84
C THR A 463 -5.04 -17.58 3.91
N GLN A 464 -4.07 -17.53 2.99
CA GLN A 464 -3.78 -18.62 2.06
C GLN A 464 -3.38 -19.91 2.79
N LEU A 465 -2.46 -19.79 3.78
CA LEU A 465 -2.07 -20.93 4.61
C LEU A 465 -3.25 -21.52 5.40
N SER A 466 -4.20 -20.68 5.82
CA SER A 466 -5.42 -21.13 6.53
C SER A 466 -6.39 -21.86 5.60
N VAL A 467 -6.47 -21.49 4.32
CA VAL A 467 -7.27 -22.19 3.29
C VAL A 467 -6.71 -23.59 3.09
N TRP A 468 -5.42 -23.72 2.82
CA TRP A 468 -4.78 -25.03 2.61
C TRP A 468 -4.83 -25.94 3.85
N LYS A 469 -4.74 -25.33 5.05
CA LYS A 469 -4.86 -26.07 6.31
C LYS A 469 -6.30 -26.47 6.63
N GLY A 470 -7.28 -25.72 6.14
CA GLY A 470 -8.69 -25.88 6.49
C GLY A 470 -9.35 -27.10 5.84
N ASP A 471 -8.85 -27.52 4.68
CA ASP A 471 -9.42 -28.61 3.89
C ASP A 471 -8.31 -29.45 3.24
N GLU A 472 -8.27 -30.75 3.60
CA GLU A 472 -7.30 -31.70 3.08
C GLU A 472 -7.44 -31.91 1.56
N ALA A 473 -8.67 -31.91 1.04
CA ALA A 473 -8.91 -32.05 -0.40
C ALA A 473 -8.36 -30.87 -1.20
N THR A 474 -8.47 -29.66 -0.68
CA THR A 474 -7.85 -28.45 -1.26
C THR A 474 -6.33 -28.53 -1.20
N TYR A 475 -5.77 -29.00 -0.07
CA TYR A 475 -4.33 -29.21 0.05
C TYR A 475 -3.81 -30.24 -0.95
N GLU A 476 -4.47 -31.39 -1.05
CA GLU A 476 -4.10 -32.46 -2.01
C GLU A 476 -4.12 -31.94 -3.45
N LYS A 477 -5.11 -31.17 -3.81
CA LYS A 477 -5.26 -30.61 -5.16
C LYS A 477 -4.21 -29.55 -5.50
N GLU A 478 -3.91 -28.64 -4.57
CA GLU A 478 -3.11 -27.45 -4.85
C GLU A 478 -1.65 -27.59 -4.42
N CYS A 479 -1.33 -28.43 -3.43
CA CYS A 479 0.00 -28.51 -2.83
C CYS A 479 0.71 -29.84 -3.04
N SER A 480 0.00 -30.97 -2.95
CA SER A 480 0.64 -32.29 -2.91
C SER A 480 1.42 -32.65 -4.18
N ALA A 481 0.94 -32.19 -5.35
CA ALA A 481 1.58 -32.46 -6.63
C ALA A 481 2.73 -31.49 -6.98
N VAL A 482 2.79 -30.30 -6.32
CA VAL A 482 3.71 -29.22 -6.67
C VAL A 482 5.12 -29.48 -6.15
N ARG A 483 6.14 -29.26 -6.98
CA ARG A 483 7.56 -29.46 -6.66
C ARG A 483 8.04 -28.59 -5.49
N GLY A 484 7.55 -27.37 -5.39
CA GLY A 484 7.90 -26.42 -4.32
C GLY A 484 7.43 -26.81 -2.93
N PHE A 485 6.58 -27.83 -2.78
CA PHE A 485 6.05 -28.28 -1.49
C PHE A 485 6.86 -29.43 -0.87
N ASN A 486 8.19 -29.29 -0.93
CA ASN A 486 9.17 -30.16 -0.30
C ASN A 486 9.84 -29.45 0.88
N LEU A 487 10.30 -30.20 1.89
CA LEU A 487 11.06 -29.64 3.02
C LEU A 487 12.39 -29.04 2.60
N LYS A 488 13.02 -29.66 1.59
CA LYS A 488 14.20 -29.14 0.88
C LYS A 488 13.91 -29.24 -0.61
N TYR A 489 14.31 -28.28 -1.39
CA TYR A 489 14.22 -28.40 -2.84
C TYR A 489 15.33 -29.35 -3.32
N ASP A 490 14.96 -30.60 -3.49
CA ASP A 490 15.76 -31.66 -4.07
C ASP A 490 14.78 -32.64 -4.71
N ASP A 491 14.98 -33.04 -5.96
CA ASP A 491 14.07 -33.95 -6.67
C ASP A 491 13.87 -35.29 -5.97
N SER A 492 14.81 -35.67 -5.08
CA SER A 492 14.77 -36.83 -4.23
C SER A 492 14.09 -36.61 -2.88
N SER A 493 13.78 -35.37 -2.51
CA SER A 493 13.26 -35.03 -1.18
C SER A 493 11.80 -35.44 -1.01
N LYS A 494 11.48 -35.91 0.20
CA LYS A 494 10.13 -36.27 0.58
C LYS A 494 9.20 -35.06 0.52
N LYS A 495 8.08 -35.18 -0.20
CA LYS A 495 7.01 -34.19 -0.19
C LYS A 495 6.43 -34.04 1.20
N VAL A 496 6.00 -32.83 1.53
CA VAL A 496 5.33 -32.53 2.80
C VAL A 496 3.92 -33.13 2.77
N SER A 497 3.62 -34.00 3.71
CA SER A 497 2.27 -34.54 3.88
C SER A 497 1.34 -33.49 4.52
N TYR A 498 0.02 -33.65 4.39
CA TYR A 498 -0.94 -32.76 5.02
C TYR A 498 -0.72 -32.67 6.55
N GLU A 499 -0.45 -33.77 7.20
CA GLU A 499 -0.10 -33.81 8.63
C GLU A 499 1.15 -32.97 8.96
N GLU A 500 2.22 -33.14 8.18
CA GLU A 500 3.46 -32.37 8.34
C GLU A 500 3.22 -30.87 8.10
N PHE A 501 2.39 -30.52 7.11
CA PHE A 501 2.00 -29.15 6.82
C PHE A 501 1.22 -28.50 7.98
N VAL A 502 0.23 -29.18 8.54
CA VAL A 502 -0.52 -28.71 9.71
C VAL A 502 0.42 -28.44 10.90
N LYS A 503 1.40 -29.33 11.13
CA LYS A 503 2.44 -29.13 12.16
C LYS A 503 3.33 -27.94 11.87
N LEU A 504 3.68 -27.68 10.59
CA LEU A 504 4.45 -26.50 10.19
C LEU A 504 3.67 -25.22 10.42
N VAL A 505 2.41 -25.15 10.00
CA VAL A 505 1.55 -23.96 10.22
C VAL A 505 1.42 -23.66 11.71
N TYR A 506 1.24 -24.68 12.55
CA TYR A 506 1.22 -24.51 14.01
C TYR A 506 2.54 -23.93 14.55
N LYS A 507 3.69 -24.45 14.11
CA LYS A 507 5.01 -23.92 14.48
C LYS A 507 5.18 -22.46 14.06
N TRP A 508 4.70 -22.09 12.86
CA TRP A 508 4.76 -20.72 12.38
C TRP A 508 3.89 -19.78 13.23
N HIS A 509 2.66 -20.18 13.58
CA HIS A 509 1.82 -19.41 14.48
C HIS A 509 2.47 -19.18 15.86
N VAL A 510 3.08 -20.22 16.44
CA VAL A 510 3.81 -20.09 17.71
C VAL A 510 5.02 -19.17 17.58
N ARG A 511 5.77 -19.25 16.48
CA ARG A 511 6.93 -18.40 16.23
C ARG A 511 6.53 -16.91 16.09
N ILE A 512 5.54 -16.62 15.28
CA ILE A 512 4.97 -15.29 15.09
C ILE A 512 4.50 -14.73 16.45
N ALA A 513 3.76 -15.52 17.23
CA ALA A 513 3.29 -15.14 18.55
C ALA A 513 4.43 -14.75 19.49
N LYS A 514 5.49 -15.58 19.55
CA LYS A 514 6.67 -15.32 20.39
C LYS A 514 7.34 -14.00 20.02
N SER A 515 7.49 -13.73 18.72
CA SER A 515 8.12 -12.51 18.23
C SER A 515 7.30 -11.26 18.56
N PHE A 516 5.99 -11.26 18.30
CA PHE A 516 5.15 -10.12 18.66
C PHE A 516 5.03 -9.91 20.18
N LEU A 517 4.97 -10.98 20.96
CA LEU A 517 4.97 -10.86 22.43
C LEU A 517 6.27 -10.22 22.91
N SER A 518 7.44 -10.62 22.36
CA SER A 518 8.73 -10.01 22.71
C SER A 518 8.74 -8.50 22.41
N CYS A 519 8.24 -8.08 21.23
CA CYS A 519 8.13 -6.65 20.89
C CYS A 519 7.15 -5.90 21.80
N LEU A 520 6.00 -6.50 22.15
CA LEU A 520 5.02 -5.90 23.05
C LEU A 520 5.50 -5.84 24.50
N GLU A 521 6.44 -6.70 24.90
CA GLU A 521 7.07 -6.72 26.24
C GLU A 521 8.20 -5.72 26.40
N GLY A 522 8.74 -5.22 25.29
CA GLY A 522 9.76 -4.16 25.28
C GLY A 522 9.23 -2.80 25.71
N ASP A 523 10.14 -1.84 25.88
CA ASP A 523 9.85 -0.44 26.23
C ASP A 523 9.92 0.49 25.00
N ASN A 524 10.40 -0.03 23.87
CA ASN A 524 10.60 0.76 22.66
C ASN A 524 9.25 1.13 22.02
N TYR A 525 9.05 2.43 21.82
CA TYR A 525 7.83 2.99 21.24
C TYR A 525 7.52 2.40 19.86
N LEU A 526 8.52 2.33 18.96
CA LEU A 526 8.31 1.88 17.59
C LEU A 526 7.94 0.39 17.52
N GLU A 527 8.59 -0.45 18.35
CA GLU A 527 8.31 -1.88 18.41
C GLU A 527 6.87 -2.15 18.84
N ILE A 528 6.42 -1.48 19.92
CA ILE A 528 5.05 -1.65 20.44
C ILE A 528 4.04 -1.12 19.43
N ARG A 529 4.24 0.09 18.90
CA ARG A 529 3.34 0.71 17.92
C ARG A 529 3.19 -0.17 16.67
N ASN A 530 4.31 -0.53 16.05
CA ASN A 530 4.32 -1.30 14.81
C ASN A 530 3.73 -2.69 15.02
N SER A 531 4.03 -3.35 16.16
CA SER A 531 3.42 -4.63 16.52
C SER A 531 1.89 -4.54 16.64
N LEU A 532 1.38 -3.50 17.32
CA LEU A 532 -0.06 -3.27 17.43
C LEU A 532 -0.71 -3.01 16.05
N MET A 533 -0.02 -2.31 15.15
CA MET A 533 -0.51 -2.06 13.80
C MET A 533 -0.59 -3.33 12.98
N VAL A 534 0.49 -4.11 12.92
CA VAL A 534 0.51 -5.39 12.19
C VAL A 534 -0.55 -6.34 12.75
N LEU A 535 -0.59 -6.50 14.08
CA LEU A 535 -1.56 -7.37 14.75
C LEU A 535 -3.01 -6.95 14.50
N THR A 536 -3.27 -5.65 14.40
CA THR A 536 -4.61 -5.12 14.05
C THR A 536 -5.02 -5.53 12.63
N LYS A 537 -4.09 -5.53 11.68
CA LYS A 537 -4.36 -5.94 10.28
C LYS A 537 -4.60 -7.45 10.15
N VAL A 538 -3.91 -8.29 10.94
CA VAL A 538 -4.03 -9.76 10.85
C VAL A 538 -5.07 -10.37 11.79
N VAL A 539 -5.81 -9.58 12.55
CA VAL A 539 -6.68 -10.04 13.66
C VAL A 539 -7.69 -11.12 13.26
N LYS A 540 -8.15 -11.15 12.01
CA LYS A 540 -9.11 -12.14 11.50
C LYS A 540 -8.52 -13.55 11.33
N VAL A 541 -7.20 -13.64 11.10
CA VAL A 541 -6.48 -14.87 10.82
C VAL A 541 -5.46 -15.24 11.90
N PHE A 542 -5.05 -14.25 12.70
CA PHE A 542 -4.11 -14.42 13.81
C PHE A 542 -4.46 -13.47 14.97
N PRO A 543 -4.49 -13.94 16.23
CA PRO A 543 -4.29 -15.33 16.70
C PRO A 543 -5.50 -16.24 16.46
N SER A 544 -5.24 -17.47 16.03
CA SER A 544 -6.27 -18.49 15.82
C SER A 544 -6.24 -19.59 16.90
N ILE A 545 -5.21 -19.58 17.76
CA ILE A 545 -4.98 -20.55 18.83
C ILE A 545 -5.33 -19.88 20.17
N SER A 546 -6.21 -20.50 20.95
CA SER A 546 -6.73 -19.94 22.23
C SER A 546 -5.64 -19.56 23.21
N ARG A 547 -4.61 -20.40 23.38
CA ARG A 547 -3.49 -20.13 24.26
C ARG A 547 -2.71 -18.88 23.83
N ILE A 548 -2.40 -18.77 22.54
CA ILE A 548 -1.70 -17.61 21.96
C ILE A 548 -2.55 -16.35 22.14
N GLY A 549 -3.84 -16.41 21.76
CA GLY A 549 -4.75 -15.29 21.89
C GLY A 549 -4.88 -14.78 23.32
N ALA A 550 -4.95 -15.67 24.31
CA ALA A 550 -5.01 -15.30 25.72
C ALA A 550 -3.73 -14.61 26.21
N HIS A 551 -2.54 -15.01 25.71
CA HIS A 551 -1.29 -14.33 26.06
C HIS A 551 -1.21 -12.94 25.45
N ILE A 552 -1.54 -12.79 24.17
CA ILE A 552 -1.56 -11.48 23.49
C ILE A 552 -2.57 -10.55 24.16
N LEU A 553 -3.78 -11.05 24.47
CA LEU A 553 -4.84 -10.29 25.11
C LEU A 553 -4.38 -9.70 26.44
N ARG A 554 -3.83 -10.52 27.33
CA ARG A 554 -3.31 -10.06 28.63
C ARG A 554 -2.21 -8.99 28.46
N ARG A 555 -1.32 -9.17 27.47
CA ARG A 555 -0.24 -8.20 27.27
C ARG A 555 -0.78 -6.85 26.75
N VAL A 556 -1.72 -6.88 25.83
CA VAL A 556 -2.36 -5.68 25.28
C VAL A 556 -3.20 -4.96 26.33
N GLU A 557 -3.88 -5.72 27.24
CA GLU A 557 -4.57 -5.15 28.40
C GLU A 557 -3.59 -4.38 29.30
N LYS A 558 -2.42 -4.96 29.59
CA LYS A 558 -1.39 -4.30 30.38
C LYS A 558 -0.91 -2.99 29.71
N ILE A 559 -0.68 -2.97 28.40
CA ILE A 559 -0.28 -1.73 27.69
C ILE A 559 -1.40 -0.69 27.79
N LYS A 560 -2.65 -1.07 27.58
CA LYS A 560 -3.80 -0.16 27.71
C LYS A 560 -3.88 0.47 29.10
N GLU A 561 -3.59 -0.28 30.15
CA GLU A 561 -3.74 0.17 31.55
C GLU A 561 -2.54 0.97 32.05
N SER A 562 -1.33 0.46 31.81
CA SER A 562 -0.11 0.92 32.47
C SER A 562 0.85 1.74 31.61
N ASP A 563 0.71 1.79 30.27
CA ASP A 563 1.59 2.60 29.42
C ASP A 563 1.34 4.10 29.64
N GLU A 564 2.39 4.92 29.67
CA GLU A 564 2.24 6.37 29.83
C GLU A 564 1.87 7.09 28.53
N ARG A 565 2.14 6.46 27.38
CA ARG A 565 1.95 7.01 26.02
C ARG A 565 0.49 6.86 25.59
N GLY A 566 -0.22 7.99 25.46
CA GLY A 566 -1.66 8.02 25.19
C GLY A 566 -2.08 7.43 23.83
N ASP A 567 -1.23 7.56 22.83
CA ASP A 567 -1.43 6.99 21.49
C ASP A 567 -1.37 5.45 21.53
N LEU A 568 -0.39 4.87 22.21
CA LEU A 568 -0.29 3.42 22.40
C LEU A 568 -1.47 2.85 23.19
N LYS A 569 -1.94 3.56 24.24
CA LYS A 569 -3.16 3.17 24.98
C LYS A 569 -4.37 3.10 24.06
N THR A 570 -4.52 4.09 23.18
CA THR A 570 -5.65 4.15 22.22
C THR A 570 -5.56 3.01 21.22
N MET A 571 -4.38 2.75 20.67
CA MET A 571 -4.16 1.63 19.73
C MET A 571 -4.39 0.28 20.41
N ALA A 572 -3.88 0.09 21.63
CA ALA A 572 -4.09 -1.12 22.41
C ALA A 572 -5.58 -1.33 22.71
N ALA A 573 -6.32 -0.28 23.08
CA ALA A 573 -7.76 -0.36 23.32
C ALA A 573 -8.55 -0.77 22.07
N ARG A 574 -8.19 -0.22 20.90
CA ARG A 574 -8.79 -0.58 19.61
C ARG A 574 -8.52 -2.06 19.28
N TYR A 575 -7.26 -2.49 19.37
CA TYR A 575 -6.90 -3.87 19.07
C TYR A 575 -7.53 -4.86 20.05
N LEU A 576 -7.60 -4.52 21.35
CA LEU A 576 -8.27 -5.32 22.35
C LEU A 576 -9.74 -5.58 22.03
N ALA A 577 -10.48 -4.54 21.60
CA ALA A 577 -11.87 -4.68 21.19
C ALA A 577 -12.03 -5.63 20.00
N MET A 578 -11.07 -5.59 19.05
CA MET A 578 -11.06 -6.50 17.89
C MET A 578 -10.73 -7.94 18.33
N LEU A 579 -9.73 -8.14 19.19
CA LEU A 579 -9.39 -9.45 19.75
C LEU A 579 -10.56 -10.09 20.50
N GLN A 580 -11.29 -9.32 21.30
CA GLN A 580 -12.47 -9.81 22.04
C GLN A 580 -13.59 -10.25 21.11
N ARG A 581 -13.74 -9.57 19.96
CA ARG A 581 -14.71 -9.96 18.94
C ARG A 581 -14.34 -11.27 18.25
N GLU A 582 -13.05 -11.48 17.93
CA GLU A 582 -12.57 -12.67 17.24
C GLU A 582 -12.31 -13.87 18.20
N LYS A 583 -12.28 -13.64 19.51
CA LYS A 583 -12.03 -14.67 20.54
C LYS A 583 -12.93 -15.93 20.43
N PRO A 584 -14.23 -15.85 20.10
CA PRO A 584 -15.06 -17.04 19.94
C PRO A 584 -14.60 -18.00 18.83
N GLY A 585 -13.85 -17.48 17.84
CA GLY A 585 -13.29 -18.25 16.73
C GLY A 585 -11.98 -18.97 17.05
N TRP A 586 -11.38 -18.75 18.22
CA TRP A 586 -10.10 -19.36 18.57
C TRP A 586 -10.26 -20.85 18.89
N LYS A 587 -9.32 -21.65 18.38
CA LYS A 587 -9.29 -23.09 18.57
C LYS A 587 -8.31 -23.48 19.68
N ALA A 588 -8.60 -24.55 20.42
CA ALA A 588 -7.62 -25.15 21.32
C ALA A 588 -6.42 -25.72 20.52
N ASP A 589 -5.25 -25.86 21.16
CA ASP A 589 -4.03 -26.34 20.49
C ASP A 589 -4.25 -27.69 19.76
N ASN A 590 -4.92 -28.63 20.39
CA ASN A 590 -5.29 -29.95 19.82
C ASN A 590 -6.34 -29.87 18.70
N GLN A 591 -7.24 -28.90 18.72
CA GLN A 591 -8.19 -28.65 17.62
C GLN A 591 -7.53 -27.93 16.45
N PHE A 592 -6.55 -27.04 16.72
CA PHE A 592 -5.81 -26.38 15.67
C PHE A 592 -4.83 -27.32 14.98
N ASN A 593 -4.13 -28.16 15.76
CA ASN A 593 -3.25 -29.20 15.26
C ASN A 593 -3.60 -30.55 15.91
N PRO A 594 -4.43 -31.38 15.23
CA PRO A 594 -4.84 -32.68 15.74
C PRO A 594 -3.69 -33.70 15.96
N TYR A 595 -2.54 -33.40 15.31
CA TYR A 595 -1.37 -34.30 15.33
C TYR A 595 -0.34 -33.92 16.42
N LEU A 596 -0.69 -33.07 17.36
CA LEU A 596 0.15 -32.77 18.52
C LEU A 596 0.18 -34.00 19.44
N PRO A 597 1.38 -34.35 19.97
CA PRO A 597 1.43 -35.33 21.05
C PRO A 597 0.58 -34.82 22.22
N PRO A 598 -0.27 -35.64 22.80
CA PRO A 598 -1.11 -35.23 23.93
C PRO A 598 -0.23 -34.75 25.10
N ASP A 599 -0.61 -33.60 25.68
CA ASP A 599 0.12 -32.96 26.79
C ASP A 599 0.23 -34.01 27.95
N PRO A 600 1.41 -34.21 28.53
CA PRO A 600 1.56 -35.10 29.69
C PRO A 600 0.56 -34.83 30.80
N LYS A 601 0.20 -33.55 31.01
CA LYS A 601 -0.83 -33.13 31.99
C LYS A 601 -2.26 -33.49 31.57
N GLU A 602 -2.58 -33.50 30.28
CA GLU A 602 -3.87 -33.99 29.79
C GLU A 602 -3.95 -35.51 29.90
N LYS A 603 -2.87 -36.24 29.63
CA LYS A 603 -2.80 -37.67 29.86
C LYS A 603 -3.01 -38.04 31.33
N GLU A 604 -2.35 -37.30 32.27
CA GLU A 604 -2.57 -37.52 33.68
C GLU A 604 -4.01 -37.21 34.13
N LYS A 605 -4.62 -36.16 33.51
CA LYS A 605 -6.00 -35.78 33.81
C LYS A 605 -6.98 -36.82 33.22
N GLU A 606 -6.79 -37.22 31.97
CA GLU A 606 -7.61 -38.29 31.36
C GLU A 606 -7.47 -39.61 32.10
N GLU A 607 -6.25 -39.94 32.58
CA GLU A 607 -6.00 -41.15 33.35
C GLU A 607 -6.61 -41.03 34.76
N ARG A 608 -6.60 -39.85 35.38
CA ARG A 608 -7.33 -39.57 36.63
C ARG A 608 -8.84 -39.65 36.43
N ASP A 609 -9.36 -39.02 35.35
CA ASP A 609 -10.79 -39.04 35.05
C ASP A 609 -11.27 -40.44 34.65
N ARG A 610 -10.40 -41.22 33.98
CA ARG A 610 -10.68 -42.65 33.67
C ARG A 610 -10.66 -43.49 34.95
N LYS A 611 -9.66 -43.34 35.82
CA LYS A 611 -9.59 -44.01 37.13
C LYS A 611 -10.77 -43.60 38.01
N ALA A 612 -11.15 -42.32 38.01
CA ALA A 612 -12.30 -41.83 38.76
C ALA A 612 -13.63 -42.38 38.22
N LYS A 613 -13.76 -42.56 36.89
CA LYS A 613 -14.93 -43.21 36.26
C LYS A 613 -14.96 -44.71 36.54
N GLU A 614 -13.81 -45.38 36.49
CA GLU A 614 -13.68 -46.81 36.83
C GLU A 614 -13.96 -47.07 38.30
N GLU A 615 -13.49 -46.19 39.23
CA GLU A 615 -13.83 -46.25 40.66
C GLU A 615 -15.30 -45.89 40.93
N ALA A 616 -15.90 -44.94 40.19
CA ALA A 616 -17.33 -44.62 40.29
C ALA A 616 -18.22 -45.76 39.74
N ALA A 617 -17.77 -46.44 38.67
CA ALA A 617 -18.46 -47.66 38.16
C ALA A 617 -18.32 -48.84 39.11
N ALA A 618 -17.19 -49.01 39.83
CA ALA A 618 -16.96 -50.04 40.82
C ALA A 618 -17.76 -49.80 42.14
N LYS A 619 -18.11 -48.55 42.43
CA LYS A 619 -18.92 -48.14 43.61
C LYS A 619 -20.43 -48.00 43.31
N GLY A 620 -20.88 -48.24 42.06
CA GLY A 620 -22.28 -48.03 41.61
C GLY A 620 -23.19 -49.23 41.76
N GLY A 621 -22.83 -50.27 42.54
CA GLY A 621 -23.69 -51.38 42.91
C GLY A 621 -24.33 -51.23 44.28
N GLY A 622 -25.16 -50.21 44.51
CA GLY A 622 -25.85 -50.09 45.83
C GLY A 622 -26.80 -48.92 45.89
N SER A 623 -28.02 -49.17 45.56
CA SER A 623 -29.31 -48.57 45.98
C SER A 623 -29.42 -47.25 46.74
N LYS A 624 -30.31 -46.41 46.23
CA LYS A 624 -31.33 -45.54 46.84
C LYS A 624 -31.09 -44.08 47.24
N ARG A 625 -31.89 -43.29 46.57
CA ARG A 625 -32.75 -42.15 47.07
C ARG A 625 -32.17 -41.05 47.95
N GLY A 626 -32.35 -39.83 47.48
CA GLY A 626 -32.77 -38.72 48.33
C GLY A 626 -32.20 -37.35 47.94
N LYS A 627 -33.06 -36.46 47.39
CA LYS A 627 -33.22 -35.03 47.58
C LYS A 627 -32.04 -34.08 47.75
N GLY A 628 -31.92 -33.13 46.81
CA GLY A 628 -32.08 -31.68 47.14
C GLY A 628 -30.80 -30.94 47.47
N GLY A 629 -30.54 -29.87 46.75
CA GLY A 629 -29.74 -28.75 47.26
C GLY A 629 -28.65 -28.28 46.28
N GLY A 630 -28.96 -27.20 45.56
CA GLY A 630 -27.97 -26.47 44.80
C GLY A 630 -26.92 -25.82 45.67
N LYS A 631 -25.70 -25.80 45.19
CA LYS A 631 -24.70 -24.78 45.53
C LYS A 631 -23.73 -24.64 44.38
N ASP A 632 -23.59 -23.38 44.00
CA ASP A 632 -22.64 -22.87 43.07
C ASP A 632 -21.20 -23.34 43.39
N ALA A 633 -20.52 -23.91 42.42
CA ALA A 633 -19.09 -24.12 42.48
C ALA A 633 -18.42 -23.17 41.51
N SER A 634 -17.89 -22.12 42.06
CA SER A 634 -16.93 -21.22 41.42
C SER A 634 -15.70 -22.03 40.98
N LEU A 635 -15.46 -22.08 39.69
CA LEU A 635 -14.24 -22.58 39.11
C LEU A 635 -13.11 -21.58 39.31
N ASN A 636 -12.24 -21.89 40.28
CA ASN A 636 -10.94 -21.25 40.46
C ASN A 636 -10.00 -21.80 39.39
N VAL A 637 -9.73 -21.01 38.34
CA VAL A 637 -8.69 -21.31 37.35
C VAL A 637 -7.44 -20.57 37.78
N GLU A 638 -6.55 -21.24 38.46
CA GLU A 638 -5.19 -20.76 38.72
C GLU A 638 -4.42 -20.71 37.38
N ALA A 639 -4.02 -19.50 37.00
CA ALA A 639 -3.18 -19.20 35.86
C ALA A 639 -1.74 -19.65 36.16
N GLN A 640 -1.24 -20.66 35.46
CA GLN A 640 0.18 -20.99 35.46
C GLN A 640 0.94 -20.07 34.50
N GLU A 641 1.95 -19.40 35.06
CA GLU A 641 2.91 -18.58 34.34
C GLU A 641 3.72 -19.40 33.32
N PHE A 642 3.79 -18.88 32.11
CA PHE A 642 4.66 -19.39 31.06
C PHE A 642 6.06 -18.81 31.25
N THR A 643 6.98 -19.59 31.80
CA THR A 643 8.40 -19.30 31.75
C THR A 643 9.02 -19.91 30.47
N PRO A 644 9.81 -19.15 29.70
CA PRO A 644 10.51 -19.70 28.54
C PRO A 644 11.54 -20.73 29.01
N GLY A 645 11.31 -22.00 28.66
CA GLY A 645 12.24 -23.07 28.98
C GLY A 645 13.60 -22.84 28.29
N LYS A 646 14.67 -22.80 29.07
CA LYS A 646 16.03 -22.93 28.58
C LYS A 646 16.18 -24.30 27.91
N ASP A 647 16.60 -24.27 26.67
CA ASP A 647 17.05 -25.45 25.92
C ASP A 647 18.29 -26.01 26.62
N THR A 648 18.11 -27.05 27.39
CA THR A 648 19.22 -27.90 27.87
C THR A 648 19.34 -29.06 26.91
N GLY A 649 20.33 -28.98 26.03
CA GLY A 649 20.74 -30.10 25.20
C GLY A 649 21.15 -31.28 26.06
N LYS A 650 20.47 -32.37 25.94
CA LYS A 650 20.94 -33.71 26.42
C LYS A 650 21.91 -34.26 25.42
N LYS A 651 23.14 -34.36 25.90
CA LYS A 651 24.18 -35.25 25.38
C LYS A 651 23.77 -36.68 25.77
N ASP A 652 23.61 -37.54 24.81
CA ASP A 652 23.70 -38.97 25.00
C ASP A 652 25.09 -39.44 24.56
N ASP A 653 25.86 -39.87 25.55
CA ASP A 653 27.06 -40.63 25.40
C ASP A 653 26.76 -42.06 24.92
N LYS A 654 27.46 -42.49 23.84
CA LYS A 654 27.92 -43.90 23.72
C LYS A 654 29.18 -43.96 22.86
N LYS A 655 30.30 -44.19 23.61
CA LYS A 655 31.43 -45.15 23.38
C LYS A 655 31.39 -45.90 22.02
N LYS A 656 32.44 -45.96 21.27
CA LYS A 656 33.74 -46.58 21.49
C LYS A 656 34.62 -46.50 20.24
N ASP A 657 35.94 -46.37 20.52
CA ASP A 657 37.14 -46.98 19.93
C ASP A 657 37.45 -46.62 18.46
N ASP A 658 38.58 -46.29 18.06
CA ASP A 658 40.00 -46.48 18.43
C ASP A 658 40.90 -45.88 17.37
N ARG A 659 42.13 -45.38 17.81
CA ARG A 659 43.41 -45.23 17.05
C ARG A 659 43.42 -44.46 15.72
N SER A 660 44.33 -43.63 15.44
CA SER A 660 45.75 -43.45 15.80
C SER A 660 46.31 -42.22 15.12
N ASP A 661 47.20 -41.60 15.84
CA ASP A 661 48.50 -41.05 15.49
C ASP A 661 48.73 -39.90 14.50
N ARG A 662 49.47 -39.02 15.07
CA ARG A 662 50.67 -38.26 14.69
C ARG A 662 50.52 -36.83 14.21
N ASN A 663 50.94 -35.97 15.13
CA ASN A 663 52.19 -35.15 15.08
C ASN A 663 52.29 -34.19 13.88
N VAL A 664 52.60 -32.91 14.10
CA VAL A 664 53.84 -32.31 14.59
C VAL A 664 53.65 -30.78 14.59
N ARG A 665 54.08 -30.18 15.74
CA ARG A 665 54.81 -28.92 15.94
C ARG A 665 54.48 -27.69 15.07
N GLY A 666 54.45 -26.53 15.62
CA GLY A 666 55.10 -25.76 16.68
C GLY A 666 54.97 -24.32 16.30
N GLY A 667 54.95 -23.45 17.15
CA GLY A 667 55.83 -22.72 17.97
C GLY A 667 55.23 -21.31 18.06
N SER A 668 54.91 -20.80 19.24
CA SER A 668 55.78 -20.04 20.11
C SER A 668 55.99 -18.60 19.68
N SER A 669 55.50 -17.68 20.43
CA SER A 669 56.12 -16.80 21.46
C SER A 669 55.12 -15.73 21.86
N LYS A 670 54.72 -15.65 23.11
CA LYS A 670 55.33 -14.94 24.27
C LYS A 670 55.70 -13.49 23.89
N THR A 671 55.20 -12.53 24.61
CA THR A 671 55.59 -12.02 25.94
C THR A 671 54.51 -11.01 26.38
N SER A 672 53.91 -11.10 27.57
CA SER A 672 54.37 -10.56 28.89
C SER A 672 54.44 -9.03 28.91
N ASP A 673 53.95 -8.28 29.84
CA ASP A 673 53.81 -8.35 31.28
C ASP A 673 52.94 -7.16 31.71
N ALA A 674 52.04 -7.25 32.60
CA ALA A 674 52.18 -7.17 34.06
C ALA A 674 52.07 -5.76 34.63
N SER A 675 51.16 -5.66 35.51
CA SER A 675 51.15 -5.22 36.88
C SER A 675 50.88 -3.75 37.15
N ASN A 676 49.92 -3.45 37.91
CA ASN A 676 49.76 -3.52 39.32
C ASN A 676 49.50 -2.17 40.01
N LYS A 677 48.52 -2.16 40.88
CA LYS A 677 48.37 -1.51 42.20
C LYS A 677 48.03 -0.01 42.29
N LYS A 678 46.85 0.20 42.88
CA LYS A 678 46.68 0.71 44.31
C LYS A 678 47.29 2.08 44.56
N ASP A 679 46.57 3.01 45.11
CA ASP A 679 46.12 3.28 46.48
C ASP A 679 45.36 4.62 46.52
N GLU A 680 44.27 4.63 47.26
CA GLU A 680 43.93 5.36 48.44
C GLU A 680 44.28 6.86 48.56
N GLY A 681 43.31 7.61 49.05
CA GLY A 681 43.50 8.76 49.88
C GLY A 681 42.39 9.81 49.77
N LYS A 682 41.39 9.72 50.54
CA LYS A 682 40.97 10.48 51.72
C LYS A 682 41.22 12.01 51.70
N GLY A 683 40.16 12.65 52.10
CA GLY A 683 40.12 13.90 52.82
C GLY A 683 39.52 15.05 52.08
N GLY A 684 38.54 15.70 52.43
CA GLY A 684 38.02 16.13 53.68
C GLY A 684 37.63 17.56 53.59
N GLY A 685 36.45 17.87 54.01
CA GLY A 685 36.24 18.98 54.90
C GLY A 685 35.69 20.30 54.41
N GLY A 686 34.51 20.61 54.89
CA GLY A 686 34.10 21.86 55.45
C GLY A 686 33.49 22.88 54.44
N GLY A 687 32.36 23.40 54.59
CA GLY A 687 31.67 23.92 55.73
C GLY A 687 31.22 25.36 55.46
N GLY A 688 30.05 25.69 55.86
CA GLY A 688 29.62 27.05 56.16
C GLY A 688 28.61 27.68 55.23
N ARG A 689 27.36 27.66 55.56
CA ARG A 689 26.55 28.58 56.38
C ARG A 689 26.34 30.00 55.83
N GLY A 690 25.13 30.37 55.87
CA GLY A 690 24.56 31.72 56.12
C GLY A 690 23.93 32.30 54.85
N GLY A 691 22.76 32.71 54.86
CA GLY A 691 21.83 33.30 55.77
C GLY A 691 21.08 34.36 55.04
N ASP A 692 19.81 34.24 55.10
CA ASP A 692 18.85 35.21 55.60
C ASP A 692 18.41 36.41 54.72
N ARG A 693 17.06 36.46 54.64
CA ARG A 693 16.18 37.63 54.84
C ARG A 693 16.09 38.60 53.63
N ASP A 694 15.01 39.18 53.37
CA ASP A 694 13.66 39.38 53.92
C ASP A 694 12.81 40.16 52.91
N ARG A 695 11.49 39.91 52.93
CA ARG A 695 10.36 40.87 52.92
C ARG A 695 10.22 41.84 51.72
N ASN A 696 9.07 42.13 51.26
CA ASN A 696 7.73 42.34 51.81
C ASN A 696 6.71 42.66 50.67
N THR A 697 5.57 42.10 50.73
CA THR A 697 4.23 42.70 50.89
C THR A 697 3.74 43.67 49.80
N ARG A 698 2.56 43.60 49.28
CA ARG A 698 1.19 43.65 49.80
C ARG A 698 0.20 43.53 48.69
N ASP A 699 -0.79 42.76 48.85
CA ASP A 699 -2.22 43.00 49.11
C ASP A 699 -2.99 43.75 47.99
N VAL A 700 -4.18 43.36 47.56
CA VAL A 700 -5.44 43.26 48.33
C VAL A 700 -6.58 42.68 47.43
N ARG A 701 -7.29 41.70 47.95
CA ARG A 701 -8.75 41.44 48.03
C ARG A 701 -9.55 41.37 46.71
N GLY A 702 -10.46 40.50 46.59
CA GLY A 702 -11.40 39.67 47.35
C GLY A 702 -12.46 39.16 46.42
N GLY A 703 -13.12 38.14 46.56
CA GLY A 703 -13.80 37.42 47.59
C GLY A 703 -14.90 36.63 46.90
N SER A 704 -14.91 35.36 47.19
CA SER A 704 -15.95 34.50 47.79
C SER A 704 -17.28 34.42 47.06
N LYS A 705 -17.94 33.28 46.82
CA LYS A 705 -18.36 32.20 47.73
C LYS A 705 -18.88 31.00 46.95
N GLU A 706 -18.51 29.82 47.29
CA GLU A 706 -19.34 28.61 47.32
C GLU A 706 -20.34 28.72 48.47
N PRO A 707 -21.30 27.80 48.70
CA PRO A 707 -21.42 26.39 48.33
C PRO A 707 -22.84 25.80 48.26
N VAL A 708 -22.93 24.48 48.07
CA VAL A 708 -23.75 23.45 48.76
C VAL A 708 -24.91 22.81 48.05
N ASP A 709 -24.73 21.50 47.83
CA ASP A 709 -25.55 20.29 48.08
C ASP A 709 -26.99 20.20 47.61
N ALA A 710 -27.41 19.16 47.01
CA ALA A 710 -27.87 17.90 47.54
C ALA A 710 -28.70 17.06 46.53
N LYS A 711 -28.31 15.78 46.47
CA LYS A 711 -29.16 14.55 46.46
C LYS A 711 -30.44 14.46 45.62
N GLY A 712 -30.48 13.35 44.87
CA GLY A 712 -31.61 12.42 45.06
C GLY A 712 -32.14 11.77 43.81
N THR A 713 -31.81 10.50 43.62
CA THR A 713 -32.68 9.35 43.32
C THR A 713 -33.52 9.26 42.07
N ASP A 714 -33.16 8.25 41.31
CA ASP A 714 -33.94 7.07 40.86
C ASP A 714 -35.04 7.18 39.83
N ASN A 715 -34.92 6.25 38.94
CA ASN A 715 -35.90 5.35 38.36
C ASN A 715 -36.42 5.54 36.93
N LYS A 716 -35.94 4.58 36.16
CA LYS A 716 -36.72 3.60 35.32
C LYS A 716 -37.69 4.08 34.25
N ARG A 717 -37.43 3.50 33.13
CA ARG A 717 -38.33 2.78 32.19
C ARG A 717 -38.96 3.55 31.04
N ARG A 718 -38.61 2.97 29.89
CA ARG A 718 -39.43 2.47 28.76
C ARG A 718 -40.16 3.48 27.85
N ARG A 719 -39.79 3.23 26.60
CA ARG A 719 -40.65 2.97 25.42
C ARG A 719 -41.37 4.12 24.77
N ASP A 720 -41.10 4.10 23.50
CA ASP A 720 -41.99 4.07 22.33
C ASP A 720 -42.57 5.41 21.84
N ASP A 721 -42.30 5.57 20.60
CA ASP A 721 -43.16 5.92 19.45
C ASP A 721 -43.61 7.37 19.24
N ASP A 722 -43.49 7.65 17.99
CA ASP A 722 -44.39 8.39 17.11
C ASP A 722 -44.40 9.92 17.04
N ASN A 723 -43.91 10.33 15.87
CA ASN A 723 -44.68 11.03 14.85
C ASN A 723 -45.29 12.42 15.13
N ARG A 724 -45.15 13.17 14.05
CA ARG A 724 -45.94 14.33 13.57
C ARG A 724 -45.42 15.72 13.88
N GLU A 725 -45.04 16.34 12.74
CA GLU A 725 -45.74 17.45 12.08
C GLU A 725 -46.31 18.53 13.02
N ASP A 726 -45.87 19.76 12.81
CA ASP A 726 -46.75 20.85 12.32
C ASP A 726 -45.95 22.14 12.13
N LYS A 727 -45.99 22.67 10.92
CA LYS A 727 -46.51 23.93 10.39
C LYS A 727 -46.87 25.01 11.37
N ALA A 728 -46.40 26.21 11.08
CA ALA A 728 -47.18 27.46 10.92
C ALA A 728 -46.19 28.63 10.72
N ASP A 729 -46.18 29.27 9.57
CA ASP A 729 -46.96 30.43 9.14
C ASP A 729 -46.79 31.67 10.00
N ASN A 730 -46.29 32.72 9.39
CA ASN A 730 -46.86 34.09 9.33
C ASN A 730 -45.94 34.95 8.42
N LYS A 731 -46.32 35.29 7.26
CA LYS A 731 -47.22 36.27 6.64
C LYS A 731 -47.07 37.71 7.13
N ARG A 732 -46.95 38.54 6.12
CA ARG A 732 -47.38 39.97 5.89
C ARG A 732 -46.21 40.97 5.86
N SER A 733 -46.15 41.94 4.96
CA SER A 733 -47.03 42.43 3.89
C SER A 733 -46.32 43.52 3.09
N ARG A 734 -46.55 43.55 1.74
CA ARG A 734 -46.98 44.73 0.95
C ARG A 734 -46.07 46.00 0.97
N LYS A 735 -45.78 46.66 -0.10
CA LYS A 735 -46.48 47.13 -1.33
C LYS A 735 -45.42 47.90 -2.13
N SER A 736 -45.33 47.83 -3.37
CA SER A 736 -45.99 48.41 -4.53
C SER A 736 -45.23 49.55 -5.20
N GLU A 737 -45.24 49.45 -6.54
CA GLU A 737 -45.38 50.52 -7.56
C GLU A 737 -44.04 51.18 -7.95
N GLU A 738 -43.70 51.54 -9.18
CA GLU A 738 -44.32 51.52 -10.49
C GLU A 738 -43.21 51.82 -11.53
N GLU A 739 -43.39 51.28 -12.74
CA GLU A 739 -42.74 51.84 -13.97
C GLU A 739 -43.33 53.19 -14.32
N PRO A 740 -42.70 54.04 -15.16
CA PRO A 740 -42.91 53.93 -16.59
C PRO A 740 -41.79 54.46 -17.54
N ARG A 741 -41.69 53.75 -18.69
CA ARG A 741 -41.68 54.14 -20.12
C ARG A 741 -40.98 55.40 -20.62
N ARG A 742 -40.39 55.15 -21.86
CA ARG A 742 -40.16 56.02 -23.04
C ARG A 742 -38.78 56.63 -23.12
N GLY A 743 -38.12 56.65 -24.23
CA GLY A 743 -38.41 56.39 -25.67
C GLY A 743 -37.22 56.77 -26.53
N ASN A 744 -37.10 56.05 -27.65
CA ASN A 744 -36.88 56.54 -29.02
C ASN A 744 -35.56 57.28 -29.33
N ALA A 745 -34.81 57.02 -30.33
CA ALA A 745 -35.01 56.87 -31.74
C ALA A 745 -33.67 56.64 -32.50
N GLY A 746 -33.73 55.94 -33.60
CA GLY A 746 -33.25 56.16 -34.91
C GLY A 746 -31.82 55.62 -35.20
N GLY A 747 -31.54 54.94 -36.27
CA GLY A 747 -32.22 54.51 -37.47
C GLY A 747 -31.21 53.96 -38.45
N ARG A 748 -31.73 53.11 -39.33
CA ARG A 748 -31.33 52.83 -40.75
C ARG A 748 -29.96 52.16 -40.95
N GLY A 749 -29.82 51.07 -41.74
CA GLY A 749 -30.68 50.43 -42.73
C GLY A 749 -29.90 49.38 -43.52
N ARG A 750 -30.69 48.47 -44.09
CA ARG A 750 -30.57 47.76 -45.40
C ARG A 750 -29.33 46.85 -45.59
N GLY A 751 -29.48 45.66 -46.11
CA GLY A 751 -30.47 44.87 -46.80
C GLY A 751 -29.97 43.44 -46.91
N ARG A 752 -30.89 42.48 -46.84
CA ARG A 752 -31.37 41.60 -47.95
C ARG A 752 -30.30 40.80 -48.62
N GLU A 753 -30.39 39.54 -48.89
CA GLU A 753 -31.39 38.54 -49.30
C GLU A 753 -30.62 37.21 -49.39
N ASP A 754 -30.99 36.01 -49.43
CA ASP A 754 -32.22 35.24 -49.39
C ASP A 754 -31.84 33.73 -49.17
N GLU A 755 -32.69 33.03 -48.48
CA GLU A 755 -32.85 31.57 -48.51
C GLU A 755 -33.42 31.11 -49.88
N PRO A 756 -33.45 29.84 -50.28
CA PRO A 756 -34.17 28.77 -49.57
C PRO A 756 -33.69 27.31 -49.73
N ALA A 757 -34.20 26.43 -48.90
CA ALA A 757 -34.27 24.97 -49.08
C ALA A 757 -35.28 24.54 -50.14
N PRO A 758 -35.24 23.30 -50.69
CA PRO A 758 -36.26 22.35 -50.28
C PRO A 758 -35.88 20.84 -50.24
N ARG A 759 -36.70 20.15 -49.54
CA ARG A 759 -37.10 18.75 -49.33
C ARG A 759 -37.14 17.82 -50.53
N GLY A 760 -37.02 16.50 -50.22
CA GLY A 760 -37.74 15.34 -50.83
C GLY A 760 -36.82 14.39 -51.56
N GLY A 761 -36.86 13.08 -51.45
CA GLY A 761 -37.84 12.11 -51.13
C GLY A 761 -37.28 10.69 -51.38
N ARG A 762 -37.76 9.76 -50.66
CA ARG A 762 -38.02 8.33 -50.78
C ARG A 762 -37.60 7.50 -52.00
N GLY A 763 -37.19 6.23 -51.70
CA GLY A 763 -37.38 4.99 -52.44
C GLY A 763 -36.05 4.28 -52.70
N GLY A 764 -35.73 3.06 -52.30
CA GLY A 764 -36.50 1.85 -52.37
C GLY A 764 -35.77 0.83 -53.24
N GLY A 765 -35.46 -0.35 -52.69
CA GLY A 765 -35.36 -1.57 -53.52
C GLY A 765 -33.94 -2.16 -53.69
N ARG A 766 -33.61 -3.19 -52.95
CA ARG A 766 -33.51 -4.62 -53.33
C ARG A 766 -32.51 -5.04 -54.42
N ASP A 767 -31.71 -5.99 -53.99
CA ASP A 767 -31.36 -7.29 -54.59
C ASP A 767 -30.11 -7.44 -55.45
N ALA A 768 -29.32 -8.34 -54.89
CA ALA A 768 -28.83 -9.57 -55.54
C ALA A 768 -27.55 -9.55 -56.39
N SER A 769 -26.63 -10.31 -55.84
CA SER A 769 -25.92 -11.42 -56.48
C SER A 769 -24.79 -11.19 -57.45
N ARG A 770 -23.72 -11.87 -57.09
CA ARG A 770 -22.87 -12.77 -57.93
C ARG A 770 -21.84 -12.15 -58.85
N ASP A 771 -20.68 -12.53 -58.57
CA ASP A 771 -19.79 -13.51 -59.25
C ASP A 771 -18.60 -12.98 -60.04
N ARG A 772 -17.46 -13.54 -59.67
CA ARG A 772 -16.33 -14.07 -60.46
C ARG A 772 -15.43 -13.15 -61.27
N GLY A 773 -14.18 -13.42 -61.01
CA GLY A 773 -13.12 -13.72 -61.97
C GLY A 773 -12.30 -12.51 -62.35
N GLY A 774 -11.03 -12.47 -62.23
CA GLY A 774 -10.05 -13.37 -62.64
C GLY A 774 -8.99 -12.62 -63.44
N HIS A 775 -7.79 -12.94 -63.16
CA HIS A 775 -6.63 -12.94 -64.04
C HIS A 775 -5.96 -11.65 -64.50
N GLN A 776 -4.73 -11.59 -64.07
CA GLN A 776 -3.51 -11.76 -64.91
C GLN A 776 -2.94 -10.53 -65.55
N ASP A 777 -1.69 -10.35 -65.21
CA ASP A 777 -0.48 -10.24 -65.95
C ASP A 777 -0.16 -8.90 -66.61
N ASP A 778 0.91 -8.42 -66.45
CA ASP A 778 2.27 -8.59 -66.97
C ASP A 778 2.99 -7.25 -67.20
N ARG A 779 4.22 -7.28 -66.73
CA ARG A 779 5.49 -6.90 -67.38
C ARG A 779 5.77 -5.43 -67.75
N ARG A 780 6.97 -5.16 -67.24
CA ARG A 780 8.19 -4.67 -67.90
C ARG A 780 8.32 -3.21 -68.28
N THR A 781 9.37 -2.72 -67.82
CA THR A 781 10.74 -2.36 -68.28
C THR A 781 10.92 -0.86 -68.12
N GLY A 782 11.95 -0.33 -67.71
CA GLY A 782 13.35 -0.43 -67.91
C GLY A 782 13.97 0.91 -67.70
N GLY A 783 15.12 0.98 -67.15
CA GLY A 783 16.38 1.49 -67.56
C GLY A 783 16.51 3.01 -67.51
N GLY A 784 17.51 3.55 -67.02
CA GLY A 784 18.89 3.38 -66.99
C GLY A 784 19.59 4.70 -66.71
N ARG A 785 20.73 4.53 -66.00
CA ARG A 785 22.04 5.14 -66.22
C ARG A 785 22.25 6.62 -65.98
N ASN A 786 23.14 6.82 -65.02
CA ASN A 786 24.50 7.43 -65.08
C ASN A 786 24.56 8.95 -65.22
N VAL A 787 25.49 9.68 -64.56
CA VAL A 787 26.95 9.57 -64.43
C VAL A 787 27.43 10.75 -63.59
N ARG A 788 28.39 10.49 -62.68
CA ARG A 788 29.60 11.27 -62.32
C ARG A 788 29.50 12.78 -62.08
N GLY A 789 30.17 13.33 -61.12
CA GLY A 789 31.49 13.31 -60.48
C GLY A 789 31.54 14.60 -59.67
N GLY A 790 32.30 14.80 -58.68
CA GLY A 790 33.71 14.60 -58.48
C GLY A 790 34.25 15.76 -57.70
N GLY A 791 35.11 15.54 -56.71
CA GLY A 791 36.17 16.35 -56.19
C GLY A 791 35.81 17.34 -55.09
N GLY A 792 36.44 17.47 -53.98
CA GLY A 792 37.73 17.06 -53.52
C GLY A 792 38.22 18.08 -52.49
N GLY A 793 38.94 17.63 -51.48
CA GLY A 793 39.88 18.42 -50.65
C GLY A 793 39.29 18.94 -49.36
N GLY A 794 39.71 18.68 -48.21
CA GLY A 794 41.01 18.34 -47.66
C GLY A 794 41.28 19.36 -46.53
N GLY A 795 41.65 18.91 -45.38
CA GLY A 795 42.24 19.77 -44.39
C GLY A 795 41.96 19.41 -42.92
N ARG A 796 42.89 18.74 -42.33
CA ARG A 796 43.04 18.26 -40.92
C ARG A 796 43.65 19.37 -40.00
N PRO A 797 43.89 19.06 -38.72
CA PRO A 797 43.48 19.78 -37.50
C PRO A 797 44.70 20.35 -36.70
N PRO A 798 44.81 20.28 -35.35
CA PRO A 798 44.48 21.23 -34.28
C PRO A 798 45.73 21.99 -33.76
N PRO A 799 45.83 22.64 -32.61
CA PRO A 799 46.14 21.96 -31.37
C PRO A 799 45.66 22.59 -30.00
N ARG A 800 45.76 21.75 -28.97
CA ARG A 800 45.88 21.92 -27.55
C ARG A 800 46.46 23.25 -27.00
N GLY A 801 45.91 23.61 -25.82
CA GLY A 801 46.56 24.48 -24.89
C GLY A 801 45.86 24.55 -23.55
N ARG A 802 46.55 24.00 -22.56
CA ARG A 802 46.30 24.05 -21.13
C ARG A 802 46.07 25.44 -20.54
N ARG A 803 45.18 25.62 -19.64
CA ARG A 803 45.45 25.82 -18.21
C ARG A 803 44.16 25.64 -17.44
#